data_f2dd2c77ed6d0f66fe794978b47849cb
#
_entry.id   f2dd2c77ed6d0f66fe794978b47849cb
#
_cell.length_a   1.000
_cell.length_b   1.000
_cell.length_c   1.000
_cell.angle_alpha   90.00
_cell.angle_beta   90.00
_cell.angle_gamma   90.00
#
_symmetry.space_group_name_H-M   'P 1'
#
loop_
_entity.id
_entity.type
_entity.pdbx_description
1 polymer ?
#
loop_
_entity_poly.entity_id
_entity_poly.type
_entity_poly.pdbx_seq_one_letter_code
_entity_poly.pdbx_strand_id
1 'polypeptide(L)'
;MVGTTRLRVVLIRFNNIIMRPYLAILKDSFREAFASYTLWVLLVLITLTLALLAPFGLTQEAASTLQRADLLDPSGLLGNLAAAGKVVSPSPAKRVWEQFPADFREEAVSRPKPSPNDPFQEVRIANRLRVELNKLLTRRDFYDKDVWQDEGLTNEAEKLIERGITSLPDADLRRLNRLLIEAALPKLIRKSEGLALYVSWFGWKIGDALPFPAKDIQKPIQQVLAAFISLILGRLGVFIAILVTAAIVPHTFEPGAIDLLLSKPVSRMLLFITKFVGGCVFILINASYLIVGLWVLAGVRFQVWNANLLLCIPVFLFLFAICYAVSAVAGLIWKNAIISVVLTIVFWMACSGLGMARNVIETLFLNPRRLETILPAGESLFVANKSSQTLVWEPEKRTWEEIFKPVEQQRQGPFNFGNQRIGPVYDATGDRLLAVQSDVPRFAPFAGAGRLQVGLRGEDWRVRTGVEAPARTSELFVRPGGEILVAGAGGVYRFEGDAAKETKPFKLFGLDLTPKMIDQKFVPVSPEGSSEWGTPFAAAMRVADGSLIIRERKRLLCLSREADPNGATSKYTVAAERDLDSTEAAALACAGKTVVVASNDGRVRILDADTLAPRGEFQPFGDNPPRAAVASPDGRWFAVVSHNRRLWLYDAEQQKPASFGIAGQRDISAATLAADNRLFVADRFQRVTEYKLDPFTVERRFEPESETLEMVYRYAVDPLYLILPKPAELDNVVSYLLTKQETAPMGEESDLRTDRVVIDIWSPIWSNLGFLAVVLCFGCVYIWRKDF
;
A
#
# COMPACT_ATOMS: atom_id res chain seq x y z
N MET A 1 -23.77 -49.29 -37.93
CA MET A 1 -23.70 -47.82 -37.93
C MET A 1 -25.07 -47.08 -38.05
N VAL A 2 -26.19 -47.74 -38.25
CA VAL A 2 -27.51 -47.07 -38.41
C VAL A 2 -28.24 -46.87 -37.07
N GLY A 3 -27.89 -47.58 -35.99
CA GLY A 3 -28.58 -47.50 -34.71
C GLY A 3 -28.22 -46.30 -33.86
N THR A 4 -26.96 -45.80 -33.91
CA THR A 4 -26.47 -44.65 -33.10
C THR A 4 -26.96 -43.31 -33.58
N THR A 5 -27.28 -43.17 -34.88
CA THR A 5 -27.78 -41.92 -35.48
C THR A 5 -29.24 -41.70 -35.11
N ARG A 6 -30.05 -42.77 -35.05
CA ARG A 6 -31.48 -42.69 -34.64
C ARG A 6 -31.65 -42.34 -33.17
N LEU A 7 -30.78 -42.87 -32.27
CA LEU A 7 -30.80 -42.55 -30.86
C LEU A 7 -30.40 -41.09 -30.62
N ARG A 8 -29.40 -40.56 -31.34
CA ARG A 8 -29.00 -39.13 -31.24
C ARG A 8 -30.12 -38.19 -31.74
N VAL A 9 -30.77 -38.52 -32.83
CA VAL A 9 -31.88 -37.70 -33.34
C VAL A 9 -33.09 -37.72 -32.42
N VAL A 10 -33.41 -38.87 -31.81
CA VAL A 10 -34.47 -39.01 -30.81
C VAL A 10 -34.13 -38.26 -29.51
N LEU A 11 -32.89 -38.34 -29.03
CA LEU A 11 -32.44 -37.58 -27.86
C LEU A 11 -32.45 -36.06 -28.09
N ILE A 12 -32.04 -35.60 -29.30
CA ILE A 12 -32.06 -34.16 -29.66
C ILE A 12 -33.51 -33.68 -29.80
N ARG A 13 -34.43 -34.50 -30.35
CA ARG A 13 -35.86 -34.17 -30.42
C ARG A 13 -36.53 -34.17 -29.06
N PHE A 14 -36.18 -35.12 -28.18
CA PHE A 14 -36.71 -35.19 -26.81
C PHE A 14 -36.22 -33.97 -25.98
N ASN A 15 -34.94 -33.61 -26.08
CA ASN A 15 -34.40 -32.43 -25.42
C ASN A 15 -35.08 -31.12 -25.93
N ASN A 16 -35.31 -31.02 -27.23
CA ASN A 16 -35.98 -29.85 -27.81
C ASN A 16 -37.46 -29.73 -27.41
N ILE A 17 -38.17 -30.85 -27.21
CA ILE A 17 -39.58 -30.82 -26.79
C ILE A 17 -39.66 -30.46 -25.30
N ILE A 18 -38.75 -30.95 -24.45
CA ILE A 18 -38.72 -30.67 -23.01
C ILE A 18 -38.29 -29.22 -22.75
N MET A 19 -37.35 -28.68 -23.52
CA MET A 19 -36.81 -27.32 -23.31
C MET A 19 -37.74 -26.20 -23.81
N ARG A 20 -38.62 -26.47 -24.78
CA ARG A 20 -39.51 -25.44 -25.36
C ARG A 20 -40.41 -24.73 -24.36
N PRO A 21 -41.07 -25.39 -23.36
CA PRO A 21 -41.90 -24.72 -22.39
C PRO A 21 -41.10 -23.73 -21.51
N TYR A 22 -39.88 -24.09 -21.13
CA TYR A 22 -39.01 -23.26 -20.25
C TYR A 22 -38.44 -22.08 -21.03
N LEU A 23 -38.05 -22.26 -22.27
CA LEU A 23 -37.69 -21.17 -23.17
C LEU A 23 -38.87 -20.21 -23.40
N ALA A 24 -40.07 -20.73 -23.46
CA ALA A 24 -41.28 -19.90 -23.55
C ALA A 24 -41.50 -19.09 -22.26
N ILE A 25 -41.30 -19.68 -21.07
CA ILE A 25 -41.40 -18.99 -19.77
C ILE A 25 -40.30 -17.95 -19.65
N LEU A 26 -39.07 -18.28 -20.09
CA LEU A 26 -37.97 -17.32 -20.08
C LEU A 26 -38.26 -16.15 -21.03
N LYS A 27 -38.75 -16.44 -22.24
CA LYS A 27 -39.18 -15.42 -23.22
C LYS A 27 -40.33 -14.57 -22.70
N ASP A 28 -41.25 -15.16 -21.97
CA ASP A 28 -42.36 -14.45 -21.32
C ASP A 28 -41.85 -13.54 -20.19
N SER A 29 -40.95 -14.05 -19.37
CA SER A 29 -40.25 -13.25 -18.32
C SER A 29 -39.45 -12.09 -18.95
N PHE A 30 -38.86 -12.29 -20.12
CA PHE A 30 -38.21 -11.22 -20.90
C PHE A 30 -39.22 -10.17 -21.38
N ARG A 31 -40.35 -10.60 -21.93
CA ARG A 31 -41.42 -9.68 -22.38
C ARG A 31 -42.01 -8.92 -21.20
N GLU A 32 -42.26 -9.60 -20.08
CA GLU A 32 -42.71 -8.99 -18.85
C GLU A 32 -41.71 -7.94 -18.34
N ALA A 33 -40.42 -8.27 -18.37
CA ALA A 33 -39.35 -7.35 -18.03
C ALA A 33 -39.31 -6.09 -18.90
N PHE A 34 -39.41 -6.24 -20.22
CA PHE A 34 -39.45 -5.11 -21.17
C PHE A 34 -40.74 -4.30 -21.09
N ALA A 35 -41.85 -4.93 -20.76
CA ALA A 35 -43.14 -4.26 -20.53
C ALA A 35 -43.18 -3.55 -19.17
N SER A 36 -42.25 -3.87 -18.26
CA SER A 36 -42.20 -3.29 -16.92
C SER A 36 -41.72 -1.83 -16.96
N TYR A 37 -42.54 -0.94 -16.41
CA TYR A 37 -42.12 0.46 -16.16
C TYR A 37 -40.83 0.55 -15.34
N THR A 38 -40.57 -0.41 -14.47
CA THR A 38 -39.42 -0.46 -13.56
C THR A 38 -38.11 -0.56 -14.35
N LEU A 39 -38.07 -1.35 -15.46
CA LEU A 39 -36.89 -1.44 -16.31
C LEU A 39 -36.53 -0.07 -16.90
N TRP A 40 -37.53 0.59 -17.44
CA TRP A 40 -37.37 1.89 -18.11
C TRP A 40 -36.96 2.98 -17.11
N VAL A 41 -37.56 2.99 -15.91
CA VAL A 41 -37.14 3.91 -14.83
C VAL A 41 -35.70 3.69 -14.45
N LEU A 42 -35.23 2.44 -14.31
CA LEU A 42 -33.81 2.13 -14.02
C LEU A 42 -32.90 2.57 -15.15
N LEU A 43 -33.26 2.28 -16.41
CA LEU A 43 -32.48 2.72 -17.58
C LEU A 43 -32.37 4.25 -17.66
N VAL A 44 -33.47 4.96 -17.39
CA VAL A 44 -33.45 6.42 -17.32
C VAL A 44 -32.54 6.90 -16.19
N LEU A 45 -32.63 6.30 -15.00
CA LEU A 45 -31.78 6.65 -13.87
C LEU A 45 -30.30 6.39 -14.17
N ILE A 46 -29.98 5.26 -14.80
CA ILE A 46 -28.62 4.95 -15.26
C ILE A 46 -28.15 5.97 -16.30
N THR A 47 -29.01 6.32 -17.26
CA THR A 47 -28.69 7.33 -18.28
C THR A 47 -28.42 8.68 -17.64
N LEU A 48 -29.23 9.09 -16.65
CA LEU A 48 -29.02 10.32 -15.90
C LEU A 48 -27.69 10.30 -15.13
N THR A 49 -27.35 9.17 -14.51
CA THR A 49 -26.07 8.98 -13.81
C THR A 49 -24.89 9.10 -14.79
N LEU A 50 -24.98 8.44 -15.96
CA LEU A 50 -23.96 8.53 -17.00
C LEU A 50 -23.84 9.95 -17.55
N ALA A 51 -24.97 10.65 -17.76
CA ALA A 51 -25.01 12.04 -18.21
C ALA A 51 -24.39 13.01 -17.18
N LEU A 52 -24.59 12.76 -15.88
CA LEU A 52 -23.98 13.53 -14.80
C LEU A 52 -22.46 13.32 -14.74
N LEU A 53 -22.00 12.11 -15.05
CA LEU A 53 -20.58 11.76 -15.08
C LEU A 53 -19.87 12.19 -16.37
N ALA A 54 -20.59 12.32 -17.48
CA ALA A 54 -20.03 12.66 -18.79
C ALA A 54 -19.22 13.96 -18.82
N PRO A 55 -19.57 15.04 -18.08
CA PRO A 55 -18.79 16.27 -18.03
C PRO A 55 -17.48 16.17 -17.25
N PHE A 56 -17.27 15.13 -16.41
CA PHE A 56 -16.01 14.95 -15.71
C PHE A 56 -14.89 14.71 -16.71
N GLY A 57 -13.75 15.33 -16.45
CA GLY A 57 -12.55 15.21 -17.27
C GLY A 57 -11.31 15.59 -16.49
N LEU A 58 -10.17 15.42 -17.15
CA LEU A 58 -8.88 15.89 -16.63
C LEU A 58 -8.38 17.02 -17.50
N THR A 59 -8.03 18.13 -16.85
CA THR A 59 -7.37 19.25 -17.51
C THR A 59 -5.91 19.27 -17.09
N GLN A 60 -5.02 19.39 -18.10
CA GLN A 60 -3.59 19.55 -17.89
C GLN A 60 -3.24 21.01 -18.01
N GLU A 61 -2.58 21.54 -17.00
CA GLU A 61 -2.08 22.91 -17.02
C GLU A 61 -0.65 22.95 -16.49
N ALA A 62 0.08 24.02 -16.83
CA ALA A 62 1.37 24.23 -16.23
C ALA A 62 1.24 24.27 -14.70
N ALA A 63 2.11 23.53 -14.01
CA ALA A 63 2.09 23.47 -12.57
C ALA A 63 2.40 24.86 -11.98
N SER A 64 1.36 25.58 -11.62
CA SER A 64 1.38 26.98 -11.18
C SER A 64 1.06 27.17 -9.70
N THR A 65 0.82 26.09 -8.93
CA THR A 65 0.53 26.12 -7.51
C THR A 65 1.35 25.11 -6.75
N LEU A 66 1.78 25.44 -5.53
CA LEU A 66 2.46 24.52 -4.64
C LEU A 66 1.43 23.73 -3.82
N GLN A 67 1.63 22.41 -3.83
CA GLN A 67 0.83 21.46 -3.05
C GLN A 67 1.55 21.05 -1.77
N ARG A 68 0.83 20.43 -0.84
CA ARG A 68 1.43 19.89 0.37
C ARG A 68 2.50 18.83 0.05
N ALA A 69 2.27 18.00 -0.95
CA ALA A 69 3.19 16.97 -1.40
C ALA A 69 4.47 17.54 -2.07
N ASP A 70 4.46 18.82 -2.47
CA ASP A 70 5.64 19.49 -3.03
C ASP A 70 6.62 19.95 -1.95
N LEU A 71 6.16 20.10 -0.69
CA LEU A 71 6.99 20.47 0.45
C LEU A 71 7.61 19.21 1.06
N LEU A 72 8.88 18.94 0.76
CA LEU A 72 9.56 17.71 1.18
C LEU A 72 9.83 17.66 2.70
N ASP A 73 10.15 18.82 3.29
CA ASP A 73 10.36 19.00 4.73
C ASP A 73 9.91 20.41 5.15
N PRO A 74 8.64 20.62 5.53
CA PRO A 74 8.14 21.95 5.89
C PRO A 74 8.81 22.57 7.12
N SER A 75 9.18 21.74 8.10
CA SER A 75 9.84 22.24 9.31
C SER A 75 11.27 22.68 9.03
N GLY A 76 12.02 21.86 8.29
CA GLY A 76 13.35 22.22 7.79
C GLY A 76 13.33 23.39 6.82
N LEU A 77 12.33 23.45 5.94
CA LEU A 77 12.10 24.56 5.02
C LEU A 77 11.90 25.89 5.78
N LEU A 78 11.03 25.90 6.79
CA LEU A 78 10.80 27.07 7.61
C LEU A 78 12.05 27.48 8.39
N GLY A 79 12.80 26.49 8.93
CA GLY A 79 14.08 26.74 9.62
C GLY A 79 15.14 27.34 8.72
N ASN A 80 15.29 26.82 7.50
CA ASN A 80 16.23 27.34 6.50
C ASN A 80 15.86 28.76 6.06
N LEU A 81 14.58 29.03 5.81
CA LEU A 81 14.11 30.37 5.47
C LEU A 81 14.35 31.39 6.61
N ALA A 82 14.08 31.00 7.86
CA ALA A 82 14.33 31.84 9.03
C ALA A 82 15.85 32.09 9.25
N ALA A 83 16.70 31.09 8.95
CA ALA A 83 18.15 31.25 8.99
C ALA A 83 18.65 32.18 7.87
N ALA A 84 18.15 32.02 6.64
CA ALA A 84 18.45 32.89 5.52
C ALA A 84 18.06 34.35 5.79
N GLY A 85 16.96 34.61 6.49
CA GLY A 85 16.56 35.93 6.92
C GLY A 85 17.54 36.66 7.85
N LYS A 86 18.44 35.93 8.52
CA LYS A 86 19.48 36.48 9.42
C LYS A 86 20.79 36.79 8.70
N VAL A 87 20.97 36.31 7.47
CA VAL A 87 22.19 36.52 6.68
C VAL A 87 22.18 37.91 6.05
N VAL A 88 23.29 38.62 6.04
CA VAL A 88 23.39 39.97 5.48
C VAL A 88 23.38 39.96 3.95
N SER A 89 23.99 38.95 3.31
CA SER A 89 24.06 38.87 1.84
C SER A 89 22.65 38.57 1.22
N PRO A 90 22.36 39.18 0.06
CA PRO A 90 21.15 38.86 -0.67
C PRO A 90 21.22 37.40 -1.17
N SER A 91 20.10 36.65 -1.01
CA SER A 91 19.98 35.28 -1.52
C SER A 91 18.51 35.00 -1.85
N PRO A 92 18.24 34.07 -2.79
CA PRO A 92 16.87 33.73 -3.14
C PRO A 92 16.03 33.26 -1.95
N ALA A 93 16.60 32.47 -1.05
CA ALA A 93 15.91 32.04 0.17
C ALA A 93 15.58 33.21 1.12
N LYS A 94 16.50 34.20 1.24
CA LYS A 94 16.24 35.43 2.01
C LYS A 94 15.11 36.23 1.37
N ARG A 95 15.08 36.36 0.05
CA ARG A 95 14.01 37.05 -0.68
C ARG A 95 12.63 36.41 -0.42
N VAL A 96 12.55 35.06 -0.45
CA VAL A 96 11.33 34.35 -0.07
C VAL A 96 10.91 34.70 1.37
N TRP A 97 11.85 34.71 2.30
CA TRP A 97 11.58 35.01 3.72
C TRP A 97 11.08 36.43 3.94
N GLU A 98 11.69 37.43 3.30
CA GLU A 98 11.32 38.84 3.44
C GLU A 98 9.90 39.12 2.90
N GLN A 99 9.47 38.34 1.93
CA GLN A 99 8.15 38.48 1.33
C GLN A 99 7.01 37.89 2.17
N PHE A 100 7.33 37.13 3.24
CA PHE A 100 6.30 36.63 4.16
C PHE A 100 5.79 37.76 5.06
N PRO A 101 4.48 37.71 5.48
CA PRO A 101 3.91 38.62 6.45
C PRO A 101 4.70 38.63 7.78
N ALA A 102 4.76 39.81 8.44
CA ALA A 102 5.52 39.97 9.68
C ALA A 102 5.03 39.03 10.79
N ASP A 103 3.71 38.88 10.92
CA ASP A 103 3.07 37.96 11.88
C ASP A 103 3.50 36.50 11.67
N PHE A 104 3.60 36.07 10.40
CA PHE A 104 4.07 34.73 10.09
C PHE A 104 5.57 34.53 10.39
N ARG A 105 6.38 35.56 10.12
CA ARG A 105 7.82 35.51 10.42
C ARG A 105 8.09 35.47 11.92
N GLU A 106 7.38 36.31 12.71
CA GLU A 106 7.47 36.29 14.17
C GLU A 106 7.04 34.96 14.76
N GLU A 107 5.92 34.42 14.30
CA GLU A 107 5.45 33.08 14.68
C GLU A 107 6.47 31.99 14.32
N ALA A 108 7.06 32.04 13.15
CA ALA A 108 8.06 31.08 12.70
C ALA A 108 9.34 31.10 13.54
N VAL A 109 9.79 32.29 13.99
CA VAL A 109 11.00 32.46 14.82
C VAL A 109 10.72 32.12 16.29
N SER A 110 9.56 32.47 16.83
CA SER A 110 9.19 32.29 18.24
C SER A 110 8.74 30.88 18.59
N ARG A 111 8.61 29.99 17.60
CA ARG A 111 8.08 28.63 17.82
C ARG A 111 8.96 27.77 18.69
N PRO A 112 8.39 27.12 19.73
CA PRO A 112 9.02 25.98 20.36
C PRO A 112 9.15 24.83 19.35
N LYS A 113 10.20 24.00 19.49
CA LYS A 113 10.36 22.76 18.70
C LYS A 113 9.06 21.94 18.71
N PRO A 114 8.78 21.15 17.66
CA PRO A 114 7.58 20.33 17.59
C PRO A 114 7.30 19.64 18.91
N SER A 115 6.09 19.85 19.45
CA SER A 115 5.72 19.23 20.72
C SER A 115 5.29 17.78 20.45
N PRO A 116 5.81 16.81 21.19
CA PRO A 116 5.36 15.42 21.09
C PRO A 116 3.85 15.24 21.34
N ASN A 117 3.23 16.23 21.98
CA ASN A 117 1.82 16.19 22.37
C ASN A 117 0.85 16.70 21.28
N ASP A 118 1.36 17.16 20.14
CA ASP A 118 0.51 17.68 19.05
C ASP A 118 0.92 17.08 17.69
N PRO A 119 0.42 15.89 17.36
CA PRO A 119 0.75 15.22 16.10
C PRO A 119 0.27 15.96 14.85
N PHE A 120 -0.64 16.94 15.00
CA PHE A 120 -1.14 17.75 13.90
C PHE A 120 -0.40 19.08 13.74
N GLN A 121 0.56 19.40 14.59
CA GLN A 121 1.31 20.65 14.54
C GLN A 121 2.05 20.79 13.20
N GLU A 122 2.77 19.76 12.76
CA GLU A 122 3.48 19.78 11.47
C GLU A 122 2.53 19.91 10.28
N VAL A 123 1.36 19.27 10.36
CA VAL A 123 0.32 19.38 9.34
C VAL A 123 -0.18 20.83 9.24
N ARG A 124 -0.36 21.50 10.38
CA ARG A 124 -0.78 22.91 10.41
C ARG A 124 0.32 23.84 9.88
N ILE A 125 1.58 23.59 10.26
CA ILE A 125 2.74 24.33 9.74
C ILE A 125 2.84 24.17 8.22
N ALA A 126 2.80 22.94 7.72
CA ALA A 126 2.88 22.65 6.30
C ALA A 126 1.75 23.36 5.51
N ASN A 127 0.52 23.31 6.03
CA ASN A 127 -0.61 23.98 5.40
C ASN A 127 -0.47 25.50 5.40
N ARG A 128 -0.04 26.11 6.52
CA ARG A 128 0.14 27.55 6.60
C ARG A 128 1.30 28.01 5.71
N LEU A 129 2.43 27.32 5.75
CA LEU A 129 3.57 27.59 4.87
C LEU A 129 3.19 27.47 3.40
N ARG A 130 2.44 26.43 3.02
CA ARG A 130 1.89 26.29 1.67
C ARG A 130 1.03 27.47 1.25
N VAL A 131 0.15 27.93 2.13
CA VAL A 131 -0.71 29.08 1.84
C VAL A 131 0.12 30.35 1.62
N GLU A 132 1.11 30.60 2.47
CA GLU A 132 1.96 31.79 2.34
C GLU A 132 2.84 31.72 1.08
N LEU A 133 3.43 30.55 0.77
CA LEU A 133 4.18 30.36 -0.48
C LEU A 133 3.31 30.54 -1.72
N ASN A 134 2.06 30.05 -1.71
CA ASN A 134 1.14 30.21 -2.82
C ASN A 134 0.71 31.69 -3.02
N LYS A 135 0.72 32.52 -1.98
CA LYS A 135 0.50 33.98 -2.12
C LYS A 135 1.65 34.65 -2.89
N LEU A 136 2.87 34.16 -2.71
CA LEU A 136 4.04 34.69 -3.44
C LEU A 136 3.96 34.41 -4.93
N LEU A 137 3.29 33.31 -5.34
CA LEU A 137 3.15 32.95 -6.76
C LEU A 137 2.42 34.02 -7.59
N THR A 138 1.58 34.84 -6.97
CA THR A 138 0.82 35.90 -7.66
C THR A 138 1.52 37.26 -7.70
N ARG A 139 2.68 37.37 -7.06
CA ARG A 139 3.38 38.64 -6.95
C ARG A 139 4.22 38.95 -8.17
N ARG A 140 4.07 40.15 -8.73
CA ARG A 140 4.84 40.63 -9.88
C ARG A 140 6.21 41.20 -9.50
N ASP A 141 6.38 41.56 -8.21
CA ASP A 141 7.62 42.09 -7.61
C ASP A 141 8.52 41.01 -6.98
N PHE A 142 8.19 39.73 -7.23
CA PHE A 142 8.92 38.65 -6.58
C PHE A 142 10.32 38.42 -7.19
N TYR A 143 10.42 38.46 -8.51
CA TYR A 143 11.71 38.34 -9.21
C TYR A 143 12.59 39.59 -9.02
N ASP A 144 13.86 39.36 -8.70
CA ASP A 144 14.88 40.41 -8.61
C ASP A 144 16.14 39.89 -9.31
N LYS A 145 16.62 40.60 -10.34
CA LYS A 145 17.72 40.15 -11.17
C LYS A 145 18.99 39.93 -10.36
N ASP A 146 19.28 40.83 -9.41
CA ASP A 146 20.49 40.79 -8.60
C ASP A 146 20.54 39.61 -7.63
N VAL A 147 19.34 39.05 -7.27
CA VAL A 147 19.20 37.94 -6.34
C VAL A 147 19.30 36.60 -7.04
N TRP A 148 18.81 36.48 -8.30
CA TRP A 148 18.79 35.22 -9.05
C TRP A 148 19.85 35.11 -10.13
N GLN A 149 20.82 36.07 -10.26
CA GLN A 149 21.82 36.11 -11.33
C GLN A 149 22.78 34.92 -11.29
N ASP A 150 23.13 34.45 -10.11
CA ASP A 150 24.08 33.34 -9.89
C ASP A 150 23.38 31.97 -9.70
N GLU A 151 22.06 31.90 -9.74
CA GLU A 151 21.32 30.67 -9.59
C GLU A 151 21.02 30.06 -10.96
N GLY A 152 21.23 28.75 -11.10
CA GLY A 152 20.92 27.98 -12.32
C GLY A 152 19.43 27.91 -12.59
N LEU A 153 18.84 28.93 -13.18
CA LEU A 153 17.46 28.96 -13.59
C LEU A 153 17.19 27.92 -14.70
N THR A 154 15.98 27.41 -14.75
CA THR A 154 15.57 26.53 -15.86
C THR A 154 15.37 27.33 -17.14
N ASN A 155 15.60 26.72 -18.30
CA ASN A 155 15.36 27.34 -19.61
C ASN A 155 13.93 27.88 -19.77
N GLU A 156 12.96 27.29 -19.04
CA GLU A 156 11.57 27.73 -19.01
C GLU A 156 11.45 29.06 -18.25
N ALA A 157 12.10 29.18 -17.09
CA ALA A 157 12.10 30.39 -16.29
C ALA A 157 12.75 31.55 -17.04
N GLU A 158 13.90 31.32 -17.69
CA GLU A 158 14.59 32.32 -18.50
C GLU A 158 13.71 32.86 -19.63
N LYS A 159 13.07 32.00 -20.41
CA LYS A 159 12.13 32.40 -21.46
C LYS A 159 10.93 33.21 -20.95
N LEU A 160 10.43 32.90 -19.76
CA LEU A 160 9.35 33.68 -19.16
C LEU A 160 9.83 35.06 -18.70
N ILE A 161 11.04 35.16 -18.17
CA ILE A 161 11.68 36.43 -17.79
C ILE A 161 11.92 37.32 -19.03
N GLU A 162 12.42 36.74 -20.13
CA GLU A 162 12.66 37.48 -21.41
C GLU A 162 11.36 38.05 -22.00
N ARG A 163 10.23 37.43 -21.81
CA ARG A 163 8.91 37.96 -22.25
C ARG A 163 8.45 39.22 -21.48
N GLY A 164 9.11 39.56 -20.38
CA GLY A 164 8.80 40.72 -19.53
C GLY A 164 7.72 40.44 -18.50
N ILE A 165 8.10 40.49 -17.24
CA ILE A 165 7.28 40.07 -16.08
C ILE A 165 5.97 40.90 -15.97
N THR A 166 5.99 42.16 -16.31
CA THR A 166 4.81 43.06 -16.26
C THR A 166 3.75 42.67 -17.27
N SER A 167 4.12 42.04 -18.39
CA SER A 167 3.22 41.65 -19.49
C SER A 167 2.74 40.19 -19.40
N LEU A 168 3.27 39.42 -18.44
CA LEU A 168 2.90 38.01 -18.32
C LEU A 168 1.43 37.84 -17.89
N PRO A 169 0.69 36.89 -18.51
CA PRO A 169 -0.59 36.42 -17.98
C PRO A 169 -0.42 35.85 -16.56
N ASP A 170 -1.47 35.91 -15.75
CA ASP A 170 -1.40 35.44 -14.36
C ASP A 170 -1.00 33.95 -14.21
N ALA A 171 -1.34 33.09 -15.16
CA ALA A 171 -0.93 31.69 -15.16
C ALA A 171 0.59 31.55 -15.38
N ASP A 172 1.16 32.28 -16.34
CA ASP A 172 2.60 32.26 -16.65
C ASP A 172 3.39 32.92 -15.52
N LEU A 173 2.87 33.97 -14.90
CA LEU A 173 3.47 34.61 -13.74
C LEU A 173 3.56 33.64 -12.55
N ARG A 174 2.47 32.95 -12.24
CA ARG A 174 2.49 31.92 -11.17
C ARG A 174 3.48 30.80 -11.49
N ARG A 175 3.54 30.39 -12.75
CA ARG A 175 4.51 29.37 -13.20
C ARG A 175 5.93 29.87 -13.02
N LEU A 176 6.26 31.08 -13.43
CA LEU A 176 7.57 31.70 -13.24
C LEU A 176 7.95 31.73 -11.75
N ASN A 177 7.07 32.29 -10.90
CA ASN A 177 7.34 32.42 -9.47
C ASN A 177 7.52 31.04 -8.80
N ARG A 178 6.78 30.02 -9.24
CA ARG A 178 7.01 28.64 -8.78
C ARG A 178 8.41 28.14 -9.14
N LEU A 179 8.85 28.32 -10.37
CA LEU A 179 10.19 27.93 -10.81
C LEU A 179 11.28 28.67 -10.03
N LEU A 180 11.08 29.94 -9.71
CA LEU A 180 11.98 30.73 -8.86
C LEU A 180 12.03 30.20 -7.43
N ILE A 181 10.90 29.82 -6.82
CA ILE A 181 10.86 29.21 -5.49
C ILE A 181 11.54 27.81 -5.52
N GLU A 182 11.34 27.01 -6.57
CA GLU A 182 12.02 25.73 -6.76
C GLU A 182 13.55 25.89 -6.91
N ALA A 183 14.00 26.95 -7.58
CA ALA A 183 15.42 27.28 -7.70
C ALA A 183 16.02 27.80 -6.38
N ALA A 184 15.27 28.62 -5.63
CA ALA A 184 15.68 29.12 -4.32
C ALA A 184 15.82 28.01 -3.25
N LEU A 185 15.05 26.91 -3.38
CA LEU A 185 14.92 25.87 -2.36
C LEU A 185 14.96 24.45 -2.98
N PRO A 186 16.00 24.12 -3.78
CA PRO A 186 16.01 22.92 -4.64
C PRO A 186 15.96 21.59 -3.87
N LYS A 187 16.31 21.59 -2.56
CA LYS A 187 16.35 20.40 -1.72
C LYS A 187 15.10 20.21 -0.86
N LEU A 188 14.29 21.25 -0.72
CA LEU A 188 13.16 21.32 0.21
C LEU A 188 11.82 21.39 -0.50
N ILE A 189 11.83 21.74 -1.78
CA ILE A 189 10.66 21.77 -2.64
C ILE A 189 10.87 20.83 -3.82
N ARG A 190 9.86 19.97 -4.06
CA ARG A 190 9.86 19.03 -5.19
C ARG A 190 9.81 19.81 -6.51
N LYS A 191 10.75 19.53 -7.40
CA LYS A 191 10.72 20.09 -8.75
C LYS A 191 9.46 19.61 -9.48
N SER A 192 8.72 20.54 -10.06
CA SER A 192 7.53 20.21 -10.83
C SER A 192 7.91 19.66 -12.21
N GLU A 193 7.25 18.58 -12.63
CA GLU A 193 7.42 18.00 -13.99
C GLU A 193 6.74 18.82 -15.10
N GLY A 194 6.44 20.07 -14.87
CA GLY A 194 5.89 21.00 -15.85
C GLY A 194 4.35 21.01 -15.93
N LEU A 195 3.68 19.87 -15.84
CA LEU A 195 2.22 19.79 -15.98
C LEU A 195 1.56 19.27 -14.70
N ALA A 196 0.57 19.99 -14.21
CA ALA A 196 -0.33 19.60 -13.14
C ALA A 196 -1.68 19.14 -13.70
N LEU A 197 -2.29 18.16 -13.05
CA LEU A 197 -3.57 17.59 -13.41
C LEU A 197 -4.66 18.08 -12.48
N TYR A 198 -5.75 18.54 -13.04
CA TYR A 198 -6.93 18.94 -12.30
C TYR A 198 -8.13 18.11 -12.73
N VAL A 199 -8.96 17.74 -11.76
CA VAL A 199 -10.30 17.23 -12.07
C VAL A 199 -11.15 18.40 -12.55
N SER A 200 -11.82 18.25 -13.66
CA SER A 200 -12.71 19.27 -14.20
C SER A 200 -14.12 18.72 -14.41
N TRP A 201 -15.13 19.58 -14.25
CA TRP A 201 -16.52 19.30 -14.58
C TRP A 201 -17.03 20.43 -15.47
N PHE A 202 -17.51 20.11 -16.67
CA PHE A 202 -17.77 21.07 -17.74
C PHE A 202 -16.61 22.05 -18.02
N GLY A 203 -15.38 21.62 -17.82
CA GLY A 203 -14.18 22.46 -17.96
C GLY A 203 -13.85 23.32 -16.75
N TRP A 204 -14.72 23.40 -15.75
CA TRP A 204 -14.41 24.05 -14.47
C TRP A 204 -13.60 23.15 -13.58
N LYS A 205 -12.52 23.65 -13.03
CA LYS A 205 -11.66 22.91 -12.11
C LYS A 205 -12.36 22.69 -10.77
N ILE A 206 -12.30 21.46 -10.28
CA ILE A 206 -12.82 21.08 -8.97
C ILE A 206 -11.63 20.70 -8.09
N GLY A 207 -11.40 21.48 -7.04
CA GLY A 207 -10.34 21.21 -6.07
C GLY A 207 -8.94 21.57 -6.54
N ASP A 208 -7.95 21.11 -5.76
CA ASP A 208 -6.53 21.30 -6.03
C ASP A 208 -6.01 20.30 -7.09
N ALA A 209 -4.82 20.58 -7.66
CA ALA A 209 -4.18 19.66 -8.60
C ALA A 209 -3.94 18.30 -7.95
N LEU A 210 -4.07 17.26 -8.74
CA LEU A 210 -3.82 15.89 -8.28
C LEU A 210 -2.31 15.71 -7.97
N PRO A 211 -1.95 14.99 -6.90
CA PRO A 211 -0.56 14.80 -6.48
C PRO A 211 0.23 13.81 -7.37
N PHE A 212 -0.27 13.49 -8.56
CA PHE A 212 0.31 12.51 -9.46
C PHE A 212 0.95 13.18 -10.68
N PRO A 213 2.11 12.70 -11.16
CA PRO A 213 2.70 13.17 -12.40
C PRO A 213 1.81 12.80 -13.59
N ALA A 214 1.78 13.68 -14.59
CA ALA A 214 0.94 13.52 -15.78
C ALA A 214 1.20 12.21 -16.56
N LYS A 215 2.38 11.62 -16.40
CA LYS A 215 2.76 10.37 -17.08
C LYS A 215 2.13 9.11 -16.49
N ASP A 216 1.71 9.14 -15.22
CA ASP A 216 1.21 7.95 -14.51
C ASP A 216 -0.30 7.99 -14.23
N ILE A 217 -1.05 8.68 -15.07
CA ILE A 217 -2.51 8.92 -14.91
C ILE A 217 -3.34 7.62 -14.95
N GLN A 218 -2.90 6.62 -15.68
CA GLN A 218 -3.73 5.42 -15.93
C GLN A 218 -4.03 4.64 -14.65
N LYS A 219 -3.04 4.46 -13.77
CA LYS A 219 -3.22 3.71 -12.51
C LYS A 219 -4.20 4.39 -11.55
N PRO A 220 -4.04 5.69 -11.21
CA PRO A 220 -5.00 6.41 -10.35
C PRO A 220 -6.43 6.42 -10.90
N ILE A 221 -6.61 6.60 -12.23
CA ILE A 221 -7.93 6.56 -12.85
C ILE A 221 -8.56 5.18 -12.69
N GLN A 222 -7.80 4.11 -12.91
CA GLN A 222 -8.29 2.74 -12.72
C GLN A 222 -8.70 2.48 -11.26
N GLN A 223 -7.95 2.99 -10.29
CA GLN A 223 -8.28 2.88 -8.85
C GLN A 223 -9.56 3.65 -8.51
N VAL A 224 -9.70 4.90 -8.98
CA VAL A 224 -10.91 5.70 -8.78
C VAL A 224 -12.11 5.04 -9.45
N LEU A 225 -11.94 4.51 -10.66
CA LEU A 225 -12.99 3.79 -11.39
C LEU A 225 -13.40 2.50 -10.65
N ALA A 226 -12.43 1.75 -10.11
CA ALA A 226 -12.69 0.57 -9.30
C ALA A 226 -13.49 0.91 -8.04
N ALA A 227 -13.09 1.96 -7.31
CA ALA A 227 -13.80 2.42 -6.12
C ALA A 227 -15.22 2.90 -6.44
N PHE A 228 -15.40 3.60 -7.55
CA PHE A 228 -16.71 4.08 -8.01
C PHE A 228 -17.64 2.91 -8.38
N ILE A 229 -17.14 1.93 -9.12
CA ILE A 229 -17.88 0.73 -9.49
C ILE A 229 -18.25 -0.07 -8.24
N SER A 230 -17.33 -0.26 -7.32
CA SER A 230 -17.57 -0.92 -6.05
C SER A 230 -18.68 -0.24 -5.23
N LEU A 231 -18.66 1.08 -5.14
CA LEU A 231 -19.68 1.84 -4.42
C LEU A 231 -21.05 1.79 -5.10
N ILE A 232 -21.10 2.10 -6.40
CA ILE A 232 -22.37 2.26 -7.11
C ILE A 232 -23.00 0.91 -7.47
N LEU A 233 -22.22 -0.02 -8.03
CA LEU A 233 -22.71 -1.34 -8.38
C LEU A 233 -22.73 -2.29 -7.18
N GLY A 234 -21.60 -2.38 -6.45
CA GLY A 234 -21.42 -3.35 -5.39
C GLY A 234 -22.31 -3.10 -4.16
N ARG A 235 -22.59 -1.85 -3.82
CA ARG A 235 -23.41 -1.51 -2.66
C ARG A 235 -24.77 -0.99 -3.02
N LEU A 236 -24.85 0.17 -3.67
CA LEU A 236 -26.14 0.80 -3.99
C LEU A 236 -26.93 0.01 -5.05
N GLY A 237 -26.26 -0.44 -6.12
CA GLY A 237 -26.90 -1.13 -7.23
C GLY A 237 -27.50 -2.47 -6.84
N VAL A 238 -26.85 -3.23 -5.96
CA VAL A 238 -27.38 -4.51 -5.45
C VAL A 238 -28.64 -4.28 -4.62
N PHE A 239 -28.66 -3.28 -3.73
CA PHE A 239 -29.87 -2.95 -2.96
C PHE A 239 -31.04 -2.55 -3.86
N ILE A 240 -30.81 -1.69 -4.83
CA ILE A 240 -31.85 -1.28 -5.79
C ILE A 240 -32.33 -2.49 -6.58
N ALA A 241 -31.40 -3.34 -7.05
CA ALA A 241 -31.71 -4.54 -7.79
C ALA A 241 -32.58 -5.52 -6.98
N ILE A 242 -32.26 -5.71 -5.70
CA ILE A 242 -33.05 -6.57 -4.80
C ILE A 242 -34.45 -6.00 -4.59
N LEU A 243 -34.58 -4.69 -4.30
CA LEU A 243 -35.87 -4.03 -4.12
C LEU A 243 -36.80 -4.24 -5.33
N VAL A 244 -36.22 -4.10 -6.53
CA VAL A 244 -36.97 -4.22 -7.79
C VAL A 244 -37.37 -5.67 -8.08
N THR A 245 -36.50 -6.64 -7.78
CA THR A 245 -36.70 -8.05 -8.15
C THR A 245 -37.36 -8.89 -7.05
N ALA A 246 -37.46 -8.38 -5.83
CA ALA A 246 -37.96 -9.12 -4.68
C ALA A 246 -39.41 -9.59 -4.83
N ALA A 247 -40.24 -8.87 -5.59
CA ALA A 247 -41.62 -9.22 -5.85
C ALA A 247 -41.78 -10.33 -6.89
N ILE A 248 -40.80 -10.61 -7.75
CA ILE A 248 -40.91 -11.54 -8.89
C ILE A 248 -41.26 -12.95 -8.42
N VAL A 249 -40.58 -13.46 -7.39
CA VAL A 249 -40.82 -14.82 -6.89
C VAL A 249 -42.12 -14.89 -6.09
N PRO A 250 -42.41 -14.04 -5.08
CA PRO A 250 -43.68 -14.08 -4.35
C PRO A 250 -44.91 -14.05 -5.25
N HIS A 251 -44.97 -13.12 -6.20
CA HIS A 251 -46.11 -13.03 -7.14
C HIS A 251 -46.30 -14.26 -8.00
N THR A 252 -45.21 -14.96 -8.37
CA THR A 252 -45.31 -16.18 -9.19
C THR A 252 -46.01 -17.34 -8.43
N PHE A 253 -45.87 -17.35 -7.06
CA PHE A 253 -46.35 -18.41 -6.21
C PHE A 253 -47.62 -18.02 -5.42
N GLU A 254 -48.31 -16.95 -5.81
CA GLU A 254 -49.61 -16.58 -5.28
C GLU A 254 -50.70 -17.55 -5.79
N PRO A 255 -51.74 -17.85 -4.99
CA PRO A 255 -52.89 -18.64 -5.40
C PRO A 255 -53.50 -18.06 -6.70
N GLY A 256 -53.82 -18.93 -7.65
CA GLY A 256 -54.32 -18.53 -8.98
C GLY A 256 -53.24 -18.30 -10.06
N ALA A 257 -52.13 -17.65 -9.70
CA ALA A 257 -51.01 -17.50 -10.64
C ALA A 257 -50.27 -18.82 -10.86
N ILE A 258 -50.04 -19.55 -9.77
CA ILE A 258 -49.38 -20.86 -9.79
C ILE A 258 -50.25 -21.91 -10.50
N ASP A 259 -51.57 -21.90 -10.29
CA ASP A 259 -52.51 -22.86 -10.90
C ASP A 259 -52.51 -22.73 -12.43
N LEU A 260 -52.46 -21.49 -12.93
CA LEU A 260 -52.40 -21.20 -14.36
C LEU A 260 -51.05 -21.64 -14.97
N LEU A 261 -49.96 -21.55 -14.25
CA LEU A 261 -48.63 -22.01 -14.68
C LEU A 261 -48.51 -23.54 -14.63
N LEU A 262 -49.09 -24.19 -13.61
CA LEU A 262 -49.08 -25.65 -13.46
C LEU A 262 -50.11 -26.38 -14.35
N SER A 263 -51.02 -25.68 -15.00
CA SER A 263 -51.86 -26.26 -16.03
C SER A 263 -51.07 -26.79 -17.25
N LYS A 264 -49.81 -26.35 -17.39
CA LYS A 264 -48.86 -26.88 -18.37
C LYS A 264 -47.99 -27.96 -17.71
N PRO A 265 -47.46 -28.94 -18.47
CA PRO A 265 -46.60 -29.99 -17.93
C PRO A 265 -45.19 -29.45 -17.66
N VAL A 266 -45.05 -28.63 -16.61
CA VAL A 266 -43.80 -27.97 -16.19
C VAL A 266 -43.40 -28.42 -14.82
N SER A 267 -42.14 -28.82 -14.61
CA SER A 267 -41.63 -29.16 -13.28
C SER A 267 -41.58 -27.91 -12.40
N ARG A 268 -42.11 -28.02 -11.17
CA ARG A 268 -42.13 -26.93 -10.17
C ARG A 268 -40.73 -26.40 -9.86
N MET A 269 -39.74 -27.30 -9.75
CA MET A 269 -38.32 -26.93 -9.52
C MET A 269 -37.78 -26.11 -10.68
N LEU A 270 -38.01 -26.56 -11.90
CA LEU A 270 -37.56 -25.83 -13.10
C LEU A 270 -38.26 -24.49 -13.25
N LEU A 271 -39.53 -24.37 -12.87
CA LEU A 271 -40.25 -23.09 -12.84
C LEU A 271 -39.54 -22.09 -11.90
N PHE A 272 -39.17 -22.50 -10.67
CA PHE A 272 -38.43 -21.66 -9.75
C PHE A 272 -37.08 -21.19 -10.31
N ILE A 273 -36.29 -22.13 -10.86
CA ILE A 273 -35.00 -21.79 -11.46
C ILE A 273 -35.19 -20.87 -12.68
N THR A 274 -36.21 -21.10 -13.52
CA THR A 274 -36.47 -20.26 -14.69
C THR A 274 -36.84 -18.83 -14.29
N LYS A 275 -37.66 -18.65 -13.26
CA LYS A 275 -38.01 -17.33 -12.73
C LYS A 275 -36.80 -16.65 -12.01
N PHE A 276 -35.99 -17.42 -11.33
CA PHE A 276 -34.73 -16.92 -10.76
C PHE A 276 -33.78 -16.41 -11.87
N VAL A 277 -33.58 -17.21 -12.93
CA VAL A 277 -32.79 -16.80 -14.11
C VAL A 277 -33.39 -15.58 -14.78
N GLY A 278 -34.73 -15.50 -14.89
CA GLY A 278 -35.41 -14.32 -15.43
C GLY A 278 -35.10 -13.04 -14.69
N GLY A 279 -35.08 -13.06 -13.35
CA GLY A 279 -34.64 -11.92 -12.53
C GLY A 279 -33.17 -11.56 -12.73
N CYS A 280 -32.30 -12.57 -12.88
CA CYS A 280 -30.89 -12.36 -13.19
C CYS A 280 -30.68 -11.70 -14.57
N VAL A 281 -31.47 -12.10 -15.57
CA VAL A 281 -31.42 -11.50 -16.93
C VAL A 281 -31.89 -10.05 -16.92
N PHE A 282 -32.92 -9.73 -16.14
CA PHE A 282 -33.39 -8.35 -15.99
C PHE A 282 -32.26 -7.43 -15.46
N ILE A 283 -31.55 -7.88 -14.46
CA ILE A 283 -30.41 -7.12 -13.89
C ILE A 283 -29.20 -7.13 -14.81
N LEU A 284 -28.94 -8.22 -15.53
CA LEU A 284 -27.88 -8.29 -16.54
C LEU A 284 -27.99 -7.16 -17.57
N ILE A 285 -29.19 -6.86 -18.06
CA ILE A 285 -29.42 -5.77 -19.03
C ILE A 285 -29.03 -4.43 -18.43
N ASN A 286 -29.52 -4.12 -17.21
CA ASN A 286 -29.24 -2.86 -16.53
C ASN A 286 -27.74 -2.71 -16.19
N ALA A 287 -27.13 -3.75 -15.67
CA ALA A 287 -25.70 -3.78 -15.34
C ALA A 287 -24.83 -3.63 -16.60
N SER A 288 -25.18 -4.32 -17.68
CA SER A 288 -24.45 -4.20 -18.94
C SER A 288 -24.53 -2.79 -19.49
N TYR A 289 -25.71 -2.17 -19.47
CA TYR A 289 -25.89 -0.80 -19.93
C TYR A 289 -25.05 0.20 -19.14
N LEU A 290 -25.03 0.09 -17.79
CA LEU A 290 -24.23 0.96 -16.93
C LEU A 290 -22.73 0.74 -17.17
N ILE A 291 -22.26 -0.50 -17.16
CA ILE A 291 -20.82 -0.82 -17.26
C ILE A 291 -20.27 -0.48 -18.65
N VAL A 292 -21.02 -0.78 -19.71
CA VAL A 292 -20.64 -0.38 -21.08
C VAL A 292 -20.62 1.14 -21.21
N GLY A 293 -21.61 1.84 -20.63
CA GLY A 293 -21.64 3.30 -20.58
C GLY A 293 -20.42 3.89 -19.85
N LEU A 294 -20.05 3.33 -18.71
CA LEU A 294 -18.83 3.73 -17.97
C LEU A 294 -17.55 3.42 -18.76
N TRP A 295 -17.50 2.28 -19.46
CA TRP A 295 -16.36 1.93 -20.31
C TRP A 295 -16.16 2.93 -21.45
N VAL A 296 -17.26 3.31 -22.13
CA VAL A 296 -17.23 4.33 -23.17
C VAL A 296 -16.83 5.69 -22.61
N LEU A 297 -17.38 6.09 -21.45
CA LEU A 297 -17.02 7.32 -20.78
C LEU A 297 -15.53 7.38 -20.40
N ALA A 298 -15.01 6.29 -19.81
CA ALA A 298 -13.60 6.19 -19.45
C ALA A 298 -12.69 6.26 -20.67
N GLY A 299 -13.07 5.60 -21.77
CA GLY A 299 -12.33 5.64 -23.03
C GLY A 299 -12.32 7.02 -23.67
N VAL A 300 -13.47 7.68 -23.77
CA VAL A 300 -13.61 8.96 -24.46
C VAL A 300 -13.04 10.13 -23.66
N ARG A 301 -13.29 10.16 -22.34
CA ARG A 301 -12.92 11.31 -21.48
C ARG A 301 -11.52 11.21 -20.90
N PHE A 302 -11.06 9.98 -20.58
CA PHE A 302 -9.77 9.77 -19.91
C PHE A 302 -8.76 9.01 -20.78
N GLN A 303 -9.14 8.61 -22.01
CA GLN A 303 -8.32 7.80 -22.92
C GLN A 303 -7.90 6.43 -22.32
N VAL A 304 -8.70 5.91 -21.38
CA VAL A 304 -8.46 4.64 -20.69
C VAL A 304 -9.40 3.57 -21.22
N TRP A 305 -8.97 2.83 -22.24
CA TRP A 305 -9.71 1.73 -22.87
C TRP A 305 -9.33 0.40 -22.21
N ASN A 306 -9.86 0.12 -21.02
CA ASN A 306 -9.60 -1.14 -20.32
C ASN A 306 -10.75 -2.12 -20.53
N ALA A 307 -10.57 -3.11 -21.41
CA ALA A 307 -11.59 -4.13 -21.69
C ALA A 307 -11.95 -4.99 -20.46
N ASN A 308 -11.06 -5.08 -19.48
CA ASN A 308 -11.34 -5.83 -18.25
C ASN A 308 -12.51 -5.21 -17.44
N LEU A 309 -12.83 -3.93 -17.69
CA LEU A 309 -14.01 -3.31 -17.09
C LEU A 309 -15.31 -4.05 -17.47
N LEU A 310 -15.40 -4.60 -18.68
CA LEU A 310 -16.56 -5.37 -19.10
C LEU A 310 -16.70 -6.69 -18.32
N LEU A 311 -15.62 -7.24 -17.79
CA LEU A 311 -15.66 -8.42 -16.91
C LEU A 311 -16.29 -8.13 -15.53
N CYS A 312 -16.50 -6.86 -15.19
CA CYS A 312 -17.26 -6.49 -13.99
C CYS A 312 -18.76 -6.83 -14.14
N ILE A 313 -19.28 -6.99 -15.38
CA ILE A 313 -20.67 -7.39 -15.62
C ILE A 313 -20.99 -8.74 -14.97
N PRO A 314 -20.29 -9.85 -15.29
CA PRO A 314 -20.53 -11.12 -14.62
C PRO A 314 -20.26 -11.11 -13.12
N VAL A 315 -19.29 -10.32 -12.63
CA VAL A 315 -19.03 -10.18 -11.20
C VAL A 315 -20.20 -9.54 -10.47
N PHE A 316 -20.76 -8.46 -11.03
CA PHE A 316 -21.94 -7.81 -10.47
C PHE A 316 -23.18 -8.71 -10.54
N LEU A 317 -23.40 -9.39 -11.67
CA LEU A 317 -24.48 -10.36 -11.80
C LEU A 317 -24.37 -11.49 -10.77
N PHE A 318 -23.16 -11.96 -10.50
CA PHE A 318 -22.90 -12.98 -9.50
C PHE A 318 -23.20 -12.48 -8.08
N LEU A 319 -22.75 -11.25 -7.73
CA LEU A 319 -23.07 -10.60 -6.47
C LEU A 319 -24.60 -10.45 -6.27
N PHE A 320 -25.28 -9.99 -7.31
CA PHE A 320 -26.74 -9.91 -7.30
C PHE A 320 -27.38 -11.29 -7.10
N ALA A 321 -26.94 -12.31 -7.84
CA ALA A 321 -27.50 -13.66 -7.79
C ALA A 321 -27.42 -14.28 -6.37
N ILE A 322 -26.33 -14.02 -5.65
CA ILE A 322 -26.17 -14.47 -4.24
C ILE A 322 -27.27 -13.89 -3.36
N CYS A 323 -27.42 -12.57 -3.38
CA CYS A 323 -28.41 -11.87 -2.58
C CYS A 323 -29.85 -12.20 -3.05
N TYR A 324 -30.05 -12.28 -4.37
CA TYR A 324 -31.34 -12.61 -4.95
C TYR A 324 -31.78 -14.05 -4.66
N ALA A 325 -30.85 -15.02 -4.55
CA ALA A 325 -31.18 -16.38 -4.14
C ALA A 325 -31.78 -16.41 -2.74
N VAL A 326 -31.23 -15.65 -1.80
CA VAL A 326 -31.77 -15.51 -0.44
C VAL A 326 -33.17 -14.87 -0.49
N SER A 327 -33.30 -13.77 -1.26
CA SER A 327 -34.61 -13.10 -1.45
C SER A 327 -35.65 -14.01 -2.07
N ALA A 328 -35.27 -14.79 -3.10
CA ALA A 328 -36.15 -15.70 -3.80
C ALA A 328 -36.66 -16.84 -2.90
N VAL A 329 -35.76 -17.44 -2.10
CA VAL A 329 -36.12 -18.49 -1.12
C VAL A 329 -36.99 -17.91 -0.01
N ALA A 330 -36.64 -16.73 0.50
CA ALA A 330 -37.49 -16.05 1.50
C ALA A 330 -38.89 -15.74 0.95
N GLY A 331 -38.94 -15.22 -0.30
CA GLY A 331 -40.22 -14.96 -0.97
C GLY A 331 -41.06 -16.21 -1.22
N LEU A 332 -40.42 -17.34 -1.48
CA LEU A 332 -41.06 -18.62 -1.65
C LEU A 332 -41.67 -19.14 -0.35
N ILE A 333 -40.97 -18.97 0.77
CA ILE A 333 -41.42 -19.46 2.09
C ILE A 333 -42.56 -18.59 2.64
N TRP A 334 -42.36 -17.27 2.66
CA TRP A 334 -43.30 -16.32 3.31
C TRP A 334 -44.30 -15.69 2.34
N LYS A 335 -44.17 -15.90 1.05
CA LYS A 335 -45.02 -15.32 -0.01
C LYS A 335 -45.22 -13.78 0.13
N ASN A 336 -44.19 -13.11 0.64
CA ASN A 336 -44.22 -11.67 0.90
C ASN A 336 -42.91 -11.00 0.45
N ALA A 337 -43.03 -10.00 -0.45
CA ALA A 337 -41.89 -9.28 -1.00
C ALA A 337 -41.12 -8.46 0.07
N ILE A 338 -41.83 -7.88 1.04
CA ILE A 338 -41.21 -7.06 2.09
C ILE A 338 -40.32 -7.94 2.99
N ILE A 339 -40.83 -9.10 3.40
CA ILE A 339 -40.09 -10.06 4.22
C ILE A 339 -38.85 -10.54 3.45
N SER A 340 -38.99 -10.78 2.16
CA SER A 340 -37.84 -11.16 1.28
C SER A 340 -36.75 -10.13 1.29
N VAL A 341 -37.07 -8.84 1.14
CA VAL A 341 -36.12 -7.74 1.18
C VAL A 341 -35.46 -7.63 2.54
N VAL A 342 -36.26 -7.63 3.61
CA VAL A 342 -35.73 -7.49 4.99
C VAL A 342 -34.76 -8.63 5.32
N LEU A 343 -35.12 -9.89 5.01
CA LEU A 343 -34.25 -11.05 5.24
C LEU A 343 -32.95 -10.97 4.44
N THR A 344 -33.01 -10.48 3.20
CA THR A 344 -31.83 -10.30 2.35
C THR A 344 -30.92 -9.21 2.91
N ILE A 345 -31.48 -8.11 3.42
CA ILE A 345 -30.71 -7.05 4.09
C ILE A 345 -30.03 -7.59 5.35
N VAL A 346 -30.77 -8.32 6.20
CA VAL A 346 -30.22 -8.93 7.42
C VAL A 346 -29.10 -9.92 7.08
N PHE A 347 -29.29 -10.76 6.07
CA PHE A 347 -28.26 -11.66 5.56
C PHE A 347 -27.00 -10.90 5.10
N TRP A 348 -27.18 -9.87 4.28
CA TRP A 348 -26.07 -9.05 3.79
C TRP A 348 -25.34 -8.33 4.94
N MET A 349 -26.08 -7.79 5.92
CA MET A 349 -25.51 -7.18 7.12
C MET A 349 -24.72 -8.17 7.96
N ALA A 350 -25.23 -9.40 8.14
CA ALA A 350 -24.53 -10.44 8.89
C ALA A 350 -23.20 -10.83 8.22
N CYS A 351 -23.21 -11.05 6.89
CA CYS A 351 -21.99 -11.36 6.15
C CYS A 351 -20.99 -10.19 6.18
N SER A 352 -21.46 -8.96 5.98
CA SER A 352 -20.62 -7.75 6.00
C SER A 352 -20.09 -7.48 7.41
N GLY A 353 -20.89 -7.69 8.45
CA GLY A 353 -20.51 -7.53 9.84
C GLY A 353 -19.41 -8.51 10.27
N LEU A 354 -19.52 -9.78 9.84
CA LEU A 354 -18.45 -10.76 10.10
C LEU A 354 -17.15 -10.38 9.38
N GLY A 355 -17.22 -9.96 8.10
CA GLY A 355 -16.06 -9.47 7.37
C GLY A 355 -15.44 -8.24 8.04
N MET A 356 -16.27 -7.31 8.51
CA MET A 356 -15.80 -6.14 9.25
C MET A 356 -15.15 -6.52 10.58
N ALA A 357 -15.74 -7.42 11.35
CA ALA A 357 -15.17 -7.91 12.62
C ALA A 357 -13.79 -8.55 12.39
N ARG A 358 -13.68 -9.39 11.35
CA ARG A 358 -12.41 -9.98 10.94
C ARG A 358 -11.36 -8.91 10.61
N ASN A 359 -11.71 -7.93 9.76
CA ASN A 359 -10.80 -6.85 9.36
C ASN A 359 -10.39 -5.98 10.55
N VAL A 360 -11.28 -5.71 11.48
CA VAL A 360 -10.97 -4.95 12.70
C VAL A 360 -9.97 -5.72 13.56
N ILE A 361 -10.18 -7.02 13.80
CA ILE A 361 -9.24 -7.85 14.58
C ILE A 361 -7.89 -7.94 13.85
N GLU A 362 -7.87 -8.15 12.54
CA GLU A 362 -6.64 -8.18 11.76
C GLU A 362 -5.89 -6.85 11.83
N THR A 363 -6.59 -5.73 11.63
CA THR A 363 -5.97 -4.40 11.54
C THR A 363 -5.50 -3.87 12.89
N LEU A 364 -6.32 -4.01 13.94
CA LEU A 364 -6.03 -3.42 15.24
C LEU A 364 -5.25 -4.34 16.18
N PHE A 365 -5.31 -5.66 15.96
CA PHE A 365 -4.71 -6.62 16.86
C PHE A 365 -3.57 -7.44 16.22
N LEU A 366 -3.81 -8.10 15.08
CA LEU A 366 -2.81 -8.98 14.46
C LEU A 366 -1.73 -8.21 13.70
N ASN A 367 -2.11 -7.23 12.89
CA ASN A 367 -1.17 -6.47 12.07
C ASN A 367 -0.12 -5.69 12.89
N PRO A 368 -0.46 -4.99 13.98
CA PRO A 368 0.53 -4.29 14.80
C PRO A 368 1.57 -5.22 15.43
N ARG A 369 1.17 -6.44 15.73
CA ARG A 369 2.03 -7.46 16.35
C ARG A 369 2.84 -8.28 15.33
N ARG A 370 2.54 -8.17 14.06
CA ARG A 370 3.23 -8.91 13.01
C ARG A 370 4.72 -8.63 13.02
N LEU A 371 5.53 -9.70 13.01
CA LEU A 371 6.98 -9.58 12.99
C LEU A 371 7.46 -9.07 11.64
N GLU A 372 8.36 -8.11 11.66
CA GLU A 372 8.99 -7.51 10.47
C GLU A 372 10.47 -7.84 10.37
N THR A 373 11.13 -8.02 11.49
CA THR A 373 12.57 -8.33 11.55
C THR A 373 12.81 -9.46 12.55
N ILE A 374 13.72 -10.36 12.20
CA ILE A 374 14.17 -11.46 13.04
C ILE A 374 15.68 -11.32 13.17
N LEU A 375 16.21 -11.35 14.38
CA LEU A 375 17.63 -11.17 14.69
C LEU A 375 18.10 -12.33 15.56
N PRO A 376 18.64 -13.40 14.97
CA PRO A 376 19.29 -14.45 15.73
C PRO A 376 20.63 -13.94 16.26
N ALA A 377 20.86 -14.04 17.59
CA ALA A 377 22.08 -13.60 18.25
C ALA A 377 22.51 -14.62 19.31
N GLY A 378 23.41 -15.53 18.91
CA GLY A 378 23.82 -16.67 19.75
C GLY A 378 22.63 -17.56 20.11
N GLU A 379 22.36 -17.76 21.38
CA GLU A 379 21.21 -18.51 21.88
C GLU A 379 19.91 -17.70 21.96
N SER A 380 19.99 -16.38 21.90
CA SER A 380 18.85 -15.47 22.02
C SER A 380 18.27 -15.20 20.62
N LEU A 381 16.95 -15.20 20.53
CA LEU A 381 16.23 -14.78 19.33
C LEU A 381 15.49 -13.47 19.62
N PHE A 382 15.90 -12.41 18.94
CA PHE A 382 15.23 -11.12 18.98
C PHE A 382 14.34 -10.95 17.78
N VAL A 383 13.23 -10.27 17.96
CA VAL A 383 12.33 -9.93 16.86
C VAL A 383 11.85 -8.49 17.01
N ALA A 384 11.56 -7.84 15.91
CA ALA A 384 10.87 -6.56 15.91
C ALA A 384 9.51 -6.71 15.22
N ASN A 385 8.49 -6.17 15.86
CA ASN A 385 7.15 -6.15 15.28
C ASN A 385 6.87 -4.81 14.57
N LYS A 386 5.75 -4.77 13.86
CA LYS A 386 5.31 -3.61 13.11
C LYS A 386 5.03 -2.37 13.97
N SER A 387 4.68 -2.55 15.24
CA SER A 387 4.54 -1.47 16.23
C SER A 387 5.88 -0.92 16.72
N SER A 388 6.99 -1.31 16.09
CA SER A 388 8.35 -0.92 16.48
C SER A 388 8.76 -1.38 17.89
N GLN A 389 8.10 -2.42 18.42
CA GLN A 389 8.52 -3.06 19.65
C GLN A 389 9.61 -4.08 19.34
N THR A 390 10.63 -4.14 20.16
CA THR A 390 11.66 -5.19 20.12
C THR A 390 11.39 -6.18 21.21
N LEU A 391 11.34 -7.46 20.86
CA LEU A 391 10.96 -8.55 21.72
C LEU A 391 12.07 -9.61 21.72
N VAL A 392 12.24 -10.31 22.82
CA VAL A 392 13.13 -11.47 22.98
C VAL A 392 12.30 -12.70 23.30
N TRP A 393 12.71 -13.85 22.79
CA TRP A 393 12.08 -15.12 23.12
C TRP A 393 12.44 -15.56 24.53
N GLU A 394 11.43 -15.79 25.37
CA GLU A 394 11.58 -16.35 26.70
C GLU A 394 11.11 -17.83 26.70
N PRO A 395 12.05 -18.79 26.73
CA PRO A 395 11.71 -20.22 26.58
C PRO A 395 10.83 -20.76 27.70
N GLU A 396 11.06 -20.31 28.94
CA GLU A 396 10.33 -20.81 30.10
C GLU A 396 8.86 -20.40 30.10
N LYS A 397 8.59 -19.16 29.68
CA LYS A 397 7.23 -18.59 29.60
C LYS A 397 6.54 -18.86 28.25
N ARG A 398 7.28 -19.36 27.26
CA ARG A 398 6.84 -19.49 25.87
C ARG A 398 6.17 -18.22 25.35
N THR A 399 6.81 -17.08 25.55
CA THR A 399 6.28 -15.78 25.16
C THR A 399 7.35 -14.87 24.61
N TRP A 400 6.94 -13.85 23.89
CA TRP A 400 7.78 -12.75 23.47
C TRP A 400 7.77 -11.66 24.55
N GLU A 401 8.88 -11.48 25.26
CA GLU A 401 9.02 -10.42 26.25
C GLU A 401 9.52 -9.13 25.60
N GLU A 402 8.84 -8.03 25.88
CA GLU A 402 9.23 -6.72 25.35
C GLU A 402 10.47 -6.20 26.07
N ILE A 403 11.54 -6.08 25.30
CA ILE A 403 12.81 -5.47 25.73
C ILE A 403 13.02 -4.17 24.97
N PHE A 404 14.07 -3.45 25.28
CA PHE A 404 14.45 -2.25 24.53
C PHE A 404 13.28 -1.23 24.45
N LYS A 405 12.68 -0.97 25.65
CA LYS A 405 11.55 -0.04 25.79
C LYS A 405 12.06 1.41 25.72
N PRO A 406 11.51 2.25 24.83
CA PRO A 406 11.87 3.66 24.81
C PRO A 406 11.49 4.36 26.12
N VAL A 407 12.31 5.30 26.58
CA VAL A 407 12.26 5.91 27.91
C VAL A 407 10.99 6.72 28.20
N GLU A 408 10.17 7.03 27.28
CA GLU A 408 8.83 7.65 27.48
C GLU A 408 7.97 7.42 26.25
N GLN A 409 7.30 6.29 26.18
CA GLN A 409 6.09 6.23 25.36
C GLN A 409 4.91 6.69 26.21
N GLN A 410 4.51 7.95 26.09
CA GLN A 410 3.13 8.32 26.40
C GLN A 410 2.23 7.45 25.53
N ARG A 411 1.45 6.58 26.13
CA ARG A 411 0.38 5.82 25.49
C ARG A 411 -0.60 6.80 24.84
N GLN A 412 -0.38 7.08 23.57
CA GLN A 412 -1.32 7.86 22.80
C GLN A 412 -2.41 6.91 22.31
N GLY A 413 -3.58 6.95 22.94
CA GLY A 413 -4.84 6.44 22.46
C GLY A 413 -4.92 5.02 21.89
N PRO A 414 -6.12 4.54 21.52
CA PRO A 414 -6.32 3.20 20.92
C PRO A 414 -5.73 3.06 19.50
N PHE A 415 -5.35 4.15 18.86
CA PHE A 415 -4.67 4.18 17.55
C PHE A 415 -3.20 4.57 17.74
N ASN A 416 -2.41 3.62 18.23
CA ASN A 416 -0.97 3.80 18.30
C ASN A 416 -0.37 3.67 16.90
N PHE A 417 -0.31 4.77 16.17
CA PHE A 417 0.50 4.90 14.95
C PHE A 417 1.96 4.97 15.40
N GLY A 418 2.60 3.79 15.53
CA GLY A 418 3.95 3.65 16.07
C GLY A 418 4.94 4.62 15.42
N ASN A 419 5.85 5.13 16.22
CA ASN A 419 6.97 5.93 15.76
C ASN A 419 7.84 5.10 14.81
N GLN A 420 8.38 5.71 13.77
CA GLN A 420 9.26 5.00 12.84
C GLN A 420 10.55 4.61 13.56
N ARG A 421 10.87 3.32 13.54
CA ARG A 421 12.14 2.79 14.04
C ARG A 421 12.92 2.12 12.91
N ILE A 422 14.19 2.45 12.79
CA ILE A 422 15.15 1.81 11.90
C ILE A 422 15.97 0.84 12.71
N GLY A 423 16.07 -0.40 12.28
CA GLY A 423 16.60 -1.49 13.10
C GLY A 423 15.46 -2.22 13.86
N PRO A 424 15.72 -2.93 14.94
CA PRO A 424 17.00 -3.01 15.65
C PRO A 424 18.07 -3.84 14.89
N VAL A 425 19.32 -3.54 15.21
CA VAL A 425 20.49 -4.31 14.79
C VAL A 425 21.27 -4.76 16.02
N TYR A 426 21.73 -6.02 16.03
CA TYR A 426 22.53 -6.54 17.12
C TYR A 426 24.01 -6.39 16.81
N ASP A 427 24.74 -5.78 17.75
CA ASP A 427 26.19 -5.67 17.76
C ASP A 427 26.79 -6.73 18.69
N ALA A 428 27.34 -7.77 18.08
CA ALA A 428 27.98 -8.87 18.82
C ALA A 428 29.25 -8.43 19.57
N THR A 429 29.94 -7.39 19.10
CA THR A 429 31.21 -6.92 19.71
C THR A 429 30.93 -6.23 21.06
N GLY A 430 29.86 -5.46 21.13
CA GLY A 430 29.46 -4.74 22.35
C GLY A 430 28.33 -5.40 23.13
N ASP A 431 27.84 -6.58 22.71
CA ASP A 431 26.64 -7.26 23.25
C ASP A 431 25.48 -6.29 23.49
N ARG A 432 25.13 -5.56 22.43
CA ARG A 432 24.16 -4.46 22.48
C ARG A 432 23.21 -4.45 21.31
N LEU A 433 22.00 -3.95 21.53
CA LEU A 433 21.02 -3.64 20.49
C LEU A 433 21.08 -2.15 20.15
N LEU A 434 21.01 -1.85 18.87
CA LEU A 434 21.05 -0.49 18.32
C LEU A 434 19.83 -0.26 17.45
N ALA A 435 19.21 0.92 17.59
CA ALA A 435 18.14 1.36 16.71
C ALA A 435 18.17 2.87 16.53
N VAL A 436 17.57 3.38 15.45
CA VAL A 436 17.31 4.82 15.30
C VAL A 436 15.81 5.02 15.39
N GLN A 437 15.37 5.76 16.39
CA GLN A 437 13.96 6.05 16.64
C GLN A 437 13.62 7.48 16.26
N SER A 438 12.65 7.66 15.39
CA SER A 438 12.07 8.95 15.05
C SER A 438 10.91 9.26 16.02
N ASP A 439 10.81 10.53 16.44
CA ASP A 439 9.69 11.02 17.24
C ASP A 439 8.45 11.33 16.37
N VAL A 440 8.56 11.13 15.05
CA VAL A 440 7.52 11.41 14.08
C VAL A 440 6.76 10.14 13.71
N PRO A 441 5.42 10.16 13.67
CA PRO A 441 4.64 9.00 13.24
C PRO A 441 4.99 8.53 11.81
N ARG A 442 4.94 7.22 11.57
CA ARG A 442 5.29 6.56 10.31
C ARG A 442 4.55 7.10 9.07
N PHE A 443 3.40 7.75 9.26
CA PHE A 443 2.58 8.34 8.18
C PHE A 443 2.85 9.82 7.94
N ALA A 444 3.72 10.45 8.73
CA ALA A 444 4.11 11.81 8.47
C ALA A 444 5.10 11.80 7.29
N PRO A 445 4.84 12.56 6.22
CA PRO A 445 5.72 12.62 5.05
C PRO A 445 7.09 13.24 5.37
N PHE A 446 7.33 13.59 6.62
CA PHE A 446 8.50 14.28 7.13
C PHE A 446 9.10 13.47 8.27
N ALA A 447 10.03 12.60 7.94
CA ALA A 447 10.87 11.96 8.95
C ALA A 447 11.77 13.04 9.57
N GLY A 448 11.42 13.48 10.77
CA GLY A 448 12.33 14.24 11.62
C GLY A 448 13.62 13.44 11.84
N ALA A 449 14.68 14.09 12.24
CA ALA A 449 15.89 13.38 12.61
C ALA A 449 15.59 12.44 13.78
N GLY A 450 15.84 11.13 13.58
CA GLY A 450 15.69 10.14 14.65
C GLY A 450 16.84 10.24 15.65
N ARG A 451 16.70 9.60 16.81
CA ARG A 451 17.78 9.48 17.78
C ARG A 451 18.31 8.06 17.84
N LEU A 452 19.64 7.94 17.94
CA LEU A 452 20.29 6.66 18.17
C LEU A 452 19.91 6.14 19.57
N GLN A 453 19.40 4.92 19.64
CA GLN A 453 19.05 4.22 20.86
C GLN A 453 19.96 3.01 21.02
N VAL A 454 20.39 2.76 22.24
CA VAL A 454 21.29 1.65 22.59
C VAL A 454 20.76 0.95 23.83
N GLY A 455 20.65 -0.38 23.76
CA GLY A 455 20.35 -1.24 24.90
C GLY A 455 21.47 -2.25 25.12
N LEU A 456 21.97 -2.33 26.31
CA LEU A 456 23.05 -3.26 26.71
C LEU A 456 22.43 -4.49 27.39
N ARG A 457 22.93 -5.70 27.07
CA ARG A 457 22.49 -6.94 27.71
C ARG A 457 22.72 -6.90 29.23
N GLY A 458 23.89 -6.41 29.68
CA GLY A 458 24.23 -6.29 31.10
C GLY A 458 23.30 -5.35 31.90
N GLU A 459 22.44 -4.58 31.25
CA GLU A 459 21.49 -3.65 31.88
C GLU A 459 20.04 -3.99 31.55
N ASP A 460 19.78 -5.27 31.31
CA ASP A 460 18.44 -5.77 30.95
C ASP A 460 17.80 -5.00 29.77
N TRP A 461 18.62 -4.70 28.78
CA TRP A 461 18.24 -4.00 27.54
C TRP A 461 17.62 -2.61 27.77
N ARG A 462 17.91 -1.96 28.90
CA ARG A 462 17.45 -0.61 29.17
C ARG A 462 17.91 0.34 28.07
N VAL A 463 16.96 1.07 27.47
CA VAL A 463 17.25 2.00 26.39
C VAL A 463 17.96 3.24 26.90
N ARG A 464 19.10 3.51 26.31
CA ARG A 464 19.82 4.78 26.43
C ARG A 464 19.62 5.55 25.13
N THR A 465 19.23 6.81 25.23
CA THR A 465 19.04 7.67 24.08
C THR A 465 20.29 8.51 23.85
N GLY A 466 20.90 8.32 22.70
CA GLY A 466 22.09 9.04 22.25
C GLY A 466 21.77 10.28 21.42
N VAL A 467 22.70 10.63 20.54
CA VAL A 467 22.63 11.81 19.67
C VAL A 467 21.59 11.65 18.55
N GLU A 468 21.22 12.78 17.99
CA GLU A 468 20.36 12.87 16.82
C GLU A 468 21.06 12.29 15.58
N ALA A 469 20.40 11.34 14.92
CA ALA A 469 20.88 10.77 13.67
C ALA A 469 20.67 11.77 12.52
N PRO A 470 21.45 11.68 11.43
CA PRO A 470 21.26 12.52 10.26
C PRO A 470 19.83 12.41 9.69
N ALA A 471 19.32 13.53 9.19
CA ALA A 471 18.02 13.57 8.56
C ALA A 471 17.94 12.58 7.37
N ARG A 472 16.75 12.01 7.12
CA ARG A 472 16.48 11.03 6.05
C ARG A 472 17.28 9.72 6.16
N THR A 473 17.75 9.36 7.35
CA THR A 473 18.31 8.02 7.62
C THR A 473 17.22 6.98 7.37
N SER A 474 17.55 5.92 6.62
CA SER A 474 16.65 4.80 6.31
C SER A 474 17.21 3.44 6.71
N GLU A 475 18.53 3.32 6.81
CA GLU A 475 19.22 2.07 7.16
C GLU A 475 20.25 2.30 8.26
N LEU A 476 20.41 1.26 9.10
CA LEU A 476 21.38 1.21 10.19
C LEU A 476 22.21 -0.07 10.04
N PHE A 477 23.53 0.06 10.07
CA PHE A 477 24.45 -1.05 9.96
C PHE A 477 25.45 -1.05 11.10
N VAL A 478 25.88 -2.25 11.49
CA VAL A 478 26.99 -2.45 12.42
C VAL A 478 28.01 -3.36 11.74
N ARG A 479 29.23 -2.89 11.65
CA ARG A 479 30.34 -3.66 11.09
C ARG A 479 30.95 -4.59 12.15
N PRO A 480 31.61 -5.69 11.72
CA PRO A 480 32.47 -6.43 12.60
C PRO A 480 33.51 -5.48 13.22
N GLY A 481 33.56 -5.43 14.56
CA GLY A 481 34.36 -4.45 15.30
C GLY A 481 33.55 -3.32 15.93
N GLY A 482 32.21 -3.32 15.79
CA GLY A 482 31.31 -2.41 16.51
C GLY A 482 31.18 -1.00 15.92
N GLU A 483 31.70 -0.75 14.70
CA GLU A 483 31.55 0.52 13.99
C GLU A 483 30.10 0.67 13.50
N ILE A 484 29.44 1.77 13.92
CA ILE A 484 28.05 2.06 13.59
C ILE A 484 28.01 2.98 12.36
N LEU A 485 27.23 2.57 11.35
CA LEU A 485 26.98 3.31 10.14
C LEU A 485 25.48 3.53 9.95
N VAL A 486 25.12 4.73 9.51
CA VAL A 486 23.75 5.02 9.05
C VAL A 486 23.78 5.50 7.61
N ALA A 487 22.82 5.06 6.83
CA ALA A 487 22.69 5.44 5.44
C ALA A 487 21.25 5.91 5.14
N GLY A 488 21.13 6.84 4.21
CA GLY A 488 19.83 7.34 3.76
C GLY A 488 19.98 8.34 2.63
N ALA A 489 18.89 8.95 2.20
CA ALA A 489 18.91 9.92 1.12
C ALA A 489 19.76 11.18 1.44
N GLY A 490 20.11 11.41 2.70
CA GLY A 490 21.02 12.48 3.12
C GLY A 490 22.49 12.12 3.10
N GLY A 491 22.85 10.88 2.79
CA GLY A 491 24.25 10.43 2.75
C GLY A 491 24.52 9.19 3.60
N VAL A 492 25.81 8.82 3.68
CA VAL A 492 26.33 7.81 4.61
C VAL A 492 27.11 8.50 5.71
N TYR A 493 26.83 8.11 6.94
CA TYR A 493 27.50 8.70 8.10
C TYR A 493 27.99 7.59 9.02
N ARG A 494 29.15 7.84 9.61
CA ARG A 494 29.73 7.01 10.65
C ARG A 494 29.51 7.69 12.01
N PHE A 495 29.12 6.89 12.99
CA PHE A 495 29.06 7.34 14.37
C PHE A 495 30.46 7.34 15.00
N GLU A 496 30.82 8.44 15.63
CA GLU A 496 32.03 8.59 16.44
C GLU A 496 31.67 8.89 17.88
N GLY A 497 32.29 8.16 18.80
CA GLY A 497 32.08 8.30 20.23
C GLY A 497 31.58 7.02 20.89
N ASP A 498 31.28 7.08 22.17
CA ASP A 498 30.73 5.96 22.94
C ASP A 498 29.20 5.96 22.83
N ALA A 499 28.67 5.00 22.07
CA ALA A 499 27.24 4.87 21.85
C ALA A 499 26.46 4.49 23.12
N ALA A 500 27.13 3.92 24.15
CA ALA A 500 26.52 3.57 25.41
C ALA A 500 26.38 4.78 26.35
N LYS A 501 26.94 5.93 26.01
CA LYS A 501 26.86 7.14 26.82
C LYS A 501 25.52 7.82 26.66
N GLU A 502 24.73 7.89 27.73
CA GLU A 502 23.42 8.50 27.74
C GLU A 502 23.49 10.02 27.64
N THR A 503 22.76 10.61 26.72
CA THR A 503 22.58 12.06 26.62
C THR A 503 21.33 12.44 27.41
N LYS A 504 21.47 12.86 28.66
CA LYS A 504 20.33 13.34 29.46
C LYS A 504 19.87 14.69 28.92
N PRO A 505 18.61 14.82 28.48
CA PRO A 505 18.09 16.09 28.04
C PRO A 505 18.04 17.05 29.25
N PHE A 506 18.81 18.14 29.21
CA PHE A 506 18.74 19.19 30.18
C PHE A 506 17.74 20.25 29.72
N LYS A 507 16.55 20.23 30.33
CA LYS A 507 15.47 21.19 30.03
C LYS A 507 15.38 22.20 31.19
N LEU A 508 15.60 23.48 30.91
CA LEU A 508 15.40 24.58 31.84
C LEU A 508 14.34 25.52 31.27
N PHE A 509 13.25 25.76 32.02
CA PHE A 509 12.09 26.59 31.59
C PHE A 509 11.47 26.20 30.26
N GLY A 510 11.47 24.90 29.91
CA GLY A 510 10.94 24.41 28.63
C GLY A 510 11.91 24.54 27.45
N LEU A 511 13.06 25.16 27.64
CA LEU A 511 14.15 25.23 26.67
C LEU A 511 15.05 24.00 26.82
N ASP A 512 15.28 23.29 25.75
CA ASP A 512 16.23 22.19 25.68
C ASP A 512 17.65 22.78 25.57
N LEU A 513 18.30 22.90 26.73
CA LEU A 513 19.68 23.35 26.88
C LEU A 513 20.64 22.16 26.94
N THR A 514 20.27 21.01 26.44
CA THR A 514 21.13 19.83 26.39
C THR A 514 22.48 20.23 25.77
N PRO A 515 23.60 20.16 26.49
CA PRO A 515 24.90 20.46 25.90
C PRO A 515 25.09 19.57 24.68
N LYS A 516 25.44 20.13 23.52
CA LYS A 516 25.93 19.34 22.39
C LYS A 516 27.18 18.63 22.89
N MET A 517 27.06 17.34 23.21
CA MET A 517 28.19 16.56 23.65
C MET A 517 29.18 16.48 22.50
N ILE A 518 30.33 17.11 22.67
CA ILE A 518 31.40 17.17 21.68
C ILE A 518 31.94 15.77 21.35
N ASP A 519 31.71 14.80 22.28
CA ASP A 519 32.23 13.44 22.20
C ASP A 519 31.40 12.45 21.38
N GLN A 520 30.21 12.83 20.94
CA GLN A 520 29.33 11.98 20.14
C GLN A 520 28.81 12.72 18.90
N LYS A 521 29.10 12.22 17.69
CA LYS A 521 28.67 12.84 16.44
C LYS A 521 28.57 11.83 15.32
N PHE A 522 27.76 12.15 14.35
CA PHE A 522 27.76 11.48 13.05
C PHE A 522 28.62 12.25 12.06
N VAL A 523 29.61 11.58 11.50
CA VAL A 523 30.57 12.16 10.56
C VAL A 523 30.23 11.67 9.16
N PRO A 524 30.10 12.55 8.15
CA PRO A 524 29.80 12.14 6.78
C PRO A 524 30.99 11.36 6.19
N VAL A 525 30.71 10.19 5.65
CA VAL A 525 31.70 9.31 4.98
C VAL A 525 31.30 9.00 3.55
N SER A 526 30.31 9.72 3.01
CA SER A 526 29.89 9.60 1.60
C SER A 526 31.05 9.95 0.64
N PRO A 527 31.02 9.42 -0.59
CA PRO A 527 31.94 9.83 -1.66
C PRO A 527 31.92 11.34 -1.90
N GLU A 528 33.04 11.91 -2.32
CA GLU A 528 33.12 13.35 -2.67
C GLU A 528 32.14 13.70 -3.80
N GLY A 529 31.39 14.79 -3.61
CA GLY A 529 30.34 15.20 -4.54
C GLY A 529 28.99 14.51 -4.38
N SER A 530 28.87 13.49 -3.49
CA SER A 530 27.64 12.72 -3.24
C SER A 530 27.05 13.04 -1.86
N SER A 531 26.78 14.33 -1.60
CA SER A 531 26.23 14.76 -0.30
C SER A 531 24.73 14.46 -0.13
N GLU A 532 24.00 14.20 -1.20
CA GLU A 532 22.58 13.84 -1.17
C GLU A 532 22.24 12.89 -2.31
N TRP A 533 21.48 11.86 -2.00
CA TRP A 533 21.00 10.88 -2.96
C TRP A 533 19.49 11.01 -3.21
N GLY A 534 19.10 10.63 -4.42
CA GLY A 534 17.69 10.65 -4.81
C GLY A 534 16.87 9.55 -4.18
N THR A 535 15.57 9.80 -4.04
CA THR A 535 14.59 8.77 -3.64
C THR A 535 13.92 8.15 -4.89
N PRO A 536 13.54 6.85 -4.85
CA PRO A 536 13.66 5.90 -3.74
C PRO A 536 15.12 5.52 -3.46
N PHE A 537 15.43 5.32 -2.18
CA PHE A 537 16.74 4.97 -1.65
C PHE A 537 16.69 3.60 -0.97
N ALA A 538 17.71 2.78 -1.18
CA ALA A 538 17.95 1.55 -0.44
C ALA A 538 19.44 1.30 -0.32
N ALA A 539 19.87 0.67 0.77
CA ALA A 539 21.26 0.30 0.95
C ALA A 539 21.38 -1.11 1.57
N ALA A 540 22.46 -1.81 1.23
CA ALA A 540 22.84 -3.08 1.84
C ALA A 540 24.34 -3.07 2.09
N MET A 541 24.77 -3.63 3.21
CA MET A 541 26.18 -3.72 3.58
C MET A 541 26.69 -5.14 3.37
N ARG A 542 27.83 -5.28 2.71
CA ARG A 542 28.59 -6.53 2.66
C ARG A 542 29.41 -6.65 3.95
N VAL A 543 29.03 -7.58 4.80
CA VAL A 543 29.62 -7.73 6.14
C VAL A 543 31.11 -8.02 6.09
N ALA A 544 31.59 -8.76 5.07
CA ALA A 544 32.98 -9.25 4.99
C ALA A 544 34.03 -8.12 4.92
N ASP A 545 33.75 -7.04 4.16
CA ASP A 545 34.69 -5.92 3.93
C ASP A 545 34.10 -4.56 4.28
N GLY A 546 32.80 -4.52 4.59
CA GLY A 546 32.09 -3.28 4.91
C GLY A 546 31.77 -2.41 3.71
N SER A 547 31.86 -2.92 2.48
CA SER A 547 31.39 -2.22 1.29
C SER A 547 29.87 -2.07 1.31
N LEU A 548 29.38 -0.97 0.71
CA LEU A 548 27.99 -0.64 0.67
C LEU A 548 27.46 -0.71 -0.76
N ILE A 549 26.35 -1.40 -0.95
CA ILE A 549 25.59 -1.32 -2.20
C ILE A 549 24.45 -0.34 -1.97
N ILE A 550 24.43 0.75 -2.74
CA ILE A 550 23.43 1.79 -2.63
C ILE A 550 22.65 1.89 -3.92
N ARG A 551 21.34 1.97 -3.79
CA ARG A 551 20.44 2.32 -4.88
C ARG A 551 19.86 3.70 -4.65
N GLU A 552 20.04 4.57 -5.63
CA GLU A 552 19.35 5.85 -5.73
C GLU A 552 18.60 5.95 -7.05
N ARG A 553 17.32 6.15 -7.06
CA ARG A 553 16.49 6.22 -8.29
C ARG A 553 16.78 5.04 -9.23
N LYS A 554 17.46 5.30 -10.38
CA LYS A 554 17.88 4.28 -11.36
C LYS A 554 19.28 3.76 -11.14
N ARG A 555 20.11 4.47 -10.34
CA ARG A 555 21.52 4.15 -10.20
C ARG A 555 21.74 3.16 -9.06
N LEU A 556 22.54 2.16 -9.32
CA LEU A 556 23.09 1.23 -8.34
C LEU A 556 24.58 1.48 -8.23
N LEU A 557 25.04 1.74 -7.03
CA LEU A 557 26.43 2.09 -6.73
C LEU A 557 27.02 1.03 -5.80
N CYS A 558 28.23 0.56 -6.10
CA CYS A 558 29.07 -0.18 -5.17
C CYS A 558 30.08 0.80 -4.58
N LEU A 559 30.01 1.00 -3.28
CA LEU A 559 30.93 1.86 -2.54
C LEU A 559 31.95 0.99 -1.81
N SER A 560 33.22 1.19 -2.14
CA SER A 560 34.35 0.59 -1.43
C SER A 560 34.96 1.56 -0.45
N ARG A 561 35.54 1.05 0.61
CA ARG A 561 36.25 1.87 1.60
C ARG A 561 37.67 2.09 1.14
N GLU A 562 38.09 3.35 1.08
CA GLU A 562 39.49 3.69 0.89
C GLU A 562 40.22 3.60 2.25
N ALA A 563 41.28 2.81 2.31
CA ALA A 563 42.11 2.73 3.51
C ALA A 563 42.97 4.03 3.57
N ASP A 564 42.71 4.86 4.56
CA ASP A 564 43.55 6.02 4.82
C ASP A 564 44.88 5.54 5.46
N PRO A 565 46.03 5.83 4.84
CA PRO A 565 47.32 5.43 5.37
C PRO A 565 47.63 6.01 6.77
N ASN A 566 46.94 7.08 7.16
CA ASN A 566 47.13 7.78 8.44
C ASN A 566 46.14 7.41 9.54
N GLY A 567 45.23 6.41 9.31
CA GLY A 567 44.27 5.98 10.29
C GLY A 567 43.14 6.95 10.61
N ALA A 568 43.10 8.12 9.95
CA ALA A 568 42.05 9.10 10.06
C ALA A 568 40.89 8.75 9.07
N THR A 569 39.70 9.13 9.36
CA THR A 569 38.43 8.97 8.64
C THR A 569 38.48 8.39 7.21
N SER A 570 38.35 7.07 7.08
CA SER A 570 38.19 6.44 5.76
C SER A 570 36.82 6.83 5.16
N LYS A 571 36.87 7.54 4.03
CA LYS A 571 35.71 7.85 3.20
C LYS A 571 35.40 6.66 2.28
N TYR A 572 34.15 6.60 1.81
CA TYR A 572 33.77 5.68 0.76
C TYR A 572 34.06 6.29 -0.62
N THR A 573 34.45 5.43 -1.57
CA THR A 573 34.64 5.79 -2.99
C THR A 573 33.73 4.90 -3.84
N VAL A 574 33.31 5.41 -4.99
CA VAL A 574 32.51 4.63 -5.94
C VAL A 574 33.41 3.67 -6.69
N ALA A 575 33.29 2.38 -6.42
CA ALA A 575 34.06 1.32 -7.07
C ALA A 575 33.40 0.86 -8.40
N ALA A 576 32.07 0.80 -8.43
CA ALA A 576 31.30 0.45 -9.62
C ALA A 576 29.94 1.16 -9.61
N GLU A 577 29.45 1.44 -10.80
CA GLU A 577 28.16 2.08 -11.03
C GLU A 577 27.39 1.37 -12.15
N ARG A 578 26.06 1.25 -11.98
CA ARG A 578 25.18 0.68 -12.99
C ARG A 578 23.82 1.34 -12.96
N ASP A 579 23.30 1.68 -14.14
CA ASP A 579 21.91 2.09 -14.28
C ASP A 579 20.97 0.88 -14.35
N LEU A 580 19.87 0.95 -13.61
CA LEU A 580 18.76 -0.01 -13.66
C LEU A 580 17.64 0.54 -14.54
N ASP A 581 16.90 -0.35 -15.19
CA ASP A 581 15.79 0.02 -16.08
C ASP A 581 14.57 0.60 -15.35
N SER A 582 14.54 0.50 -14.01
CA SER A 582 13.39 0.92 -13.19
C SER A 582 13.75 1.99 -12.18
N THR A 583 12.86 2.98 -12.03
CA THR A 583 12.91 4.00 -10.96
C THR A 583 12.15 3.57 -9.69
N GLU A 584 11.51 2.41 -9.69
CA GLU A 584 10.72 1.93 -8.56
C GLU A 584 11.59 1.51 -7.37
N ALA A 585 11.04 1.51 -6.16
CA ALA A 585 11.74 1.06 -4.97
C ALA A 585 12.21 -0.39 -5.10
N ALA A 586 13.33 -0.75 -4.44
CA ALA A 586 13.84 -2.11 -4.39
C ALA A 586 14.39 -2.46 -3.02
N ALA A 587 14.22 -3.72 -2.61
CA ALA A 587 14.93 -4.31 -1.49
C ALA A 587 16.29 -4.82 -1.97
N LEU A 588 17.32 -4.59 -1.16
CA LEU A 588 18.68 -4.99 -1.43
C LEU A 588 19.17 -6.00 -0.40
N ALA A 589 19.91 -7.00 -0.86
CA ALA A 589 20.70 -7.86 0.00
C ALA A 589 22.07 -8.10 -0.65
N CYS A 590 23.13 -8.05 0.13
CA CYS A 590 24.48 -8.23 -0.34
C CYS A 590 25.28 -9.12 0.60
N ALA A 591 25.89 -10.17 0.06
CA ALA A 591 26.85 -10.98 0.79
C ALA A 591 27.78 -11.73 -0.19
N GLY A 592 29.02 -12.01 0.23
CA GLY A 592 30.02 -12.65 -0.63
C GLY A 592 30.22 -11.86 -1.93
N LYS A 593 30.09 -12.53 -3.06
CA LYS A 593 30.21 -11.94 -4.42
C LYS A 593 28.84 -11.68 -5.08
N THR A 594 27.75 -11.67 -4.33
CA THR A 594 26.42 -11.61 -4.90
C THR A 594 25.61 -10.46 -4.29
N VAL A 595 24.93 -9.71 -5.15
CA VAL A 595 23.92 -8.72 -4.79
C VAL A 595 22.58 -9.14 -5.36
N VAL A 596 21.56 -9.10 -4.52
CA VAL A 596 20.17 -9.31 -4.92
C VAL A 596 19.45 -7.98 -4.88
N VAL A 597 18.86 -7.60 -6.02
CA VAL A 597 18.04 -6.41 -6.20
C VAL A 597 16.61 -6.85 -6.49
N ALA A 598 15.74 -6.76 -5.51
CA ALA A 598 14.34 -7.14 -5.65
C ALA A 598 13.49 -5.87 -5.82
N SER A 599 13.07 -5.59 -7.06
CA SER A 599 12.38 -4.36 -7.46
C SER A 599 10.86 -4.47 -7.30
N ASN A 600 10.20 -3.33 -7.09
CA ASN A 600 8.76 -3.23 -6.87
C ASN A 600 7.91 -3.72 -8.08
N ASP A 601 8.54 -3.90 -9.25
CA ASP A 601 7.94 -4.55 -10.44
C ASP A 601 7.88 -6.09 -10.35
N GLY A 602 8.22 -6.68 -9.21
CA GLY A 602 8.25 -8.12 -8.97
C GLY A 602 9.50 -8.83 -9.48
N ARG A 603 10.43 -8.13 -10.14
CA ARG A 603 11.67 -8.69 -10.66
C ARG A 603 12.74 -8.76 -9.59
N VAL A 604 13.42 -9.89 -9.56
CA VAL A 604 14.59 -10.14 -8.69
C VAL A 604 15.80 -10.31 -9.58
N ARG A 605 16.74 -9.34 -9.54
CA ARG A 605 17.98 -9.36 -10.30
C ARG A 605 19.13 -9.81 -9.41
N ILE A 606 19.93 -10.71 -9.93
CA ILE A 606 21.15 -11.19 -9.29
C ILE A 606 22.33 -10.54 -10.01
N LEU A 607 23.17 -9.84 -9.28
CA LEU A 607 24.32 -9.11 -9.80
C LEU A 607 25.59 -9.55 -9.09
N ASP A 608 26.72 -9.32 -9.74
CA ASP A 608 28.04 -9.42 -9.12
C ASP A 608 28.25 -8.25 -8.15
N ALA A 609 28.77 -8.50 -6.95
CA ALA A 609 28.89 -7.46 -5.92
C ALA A 609 29.99 -6.43 -6.20
N ASP A 610 31.03 -6.79 -6.95
CA ASP A 610 32.19 -5.93 -7.20
C ASP A 610 32.01 -5.12 -8.50
N THR A 611 31.43 -5.75 -9.54
CA THR A 611 31.32 -5.16 -10.89
C THR A 611 29.90 -4.71 -11.23
N LEU A 612 28.91 -5.11 -10.43
CA LEU A 612 27.49 -4.93 -10.67
C LEU A 612 27.02 -5.56 -12.01
N ALA A 613 27.78 -6.50 -12.55
CA ALA A 613 27.42 -7.23 -13.76
C ALA A 613 26.24 -8.18 -13.51
N PRO A 614 25.28 -8.32 -14.45
CA PRO A 614 24.12 -9.18 -14.27
C PRO A 614 24.54 -10.67 -14.33
N ARG A 615 24.06 -11.45 -13.38
CA ARG A 615 24.23 -12.91 -13.34
C ARG A 615 22.93 -13.65 -13.63
N GLY A 616 21.78 -13.04 -13.35
CA GLY A 616 20.46 -13.62 -13.59
C GLY A 616 19.31 -12.67 -13.25
N GLU A 617 18.14 -12.98 -13.80
CA GLU A 617 16.90 -12.27 -13.52
C GLU A 617 15.77 -13.29 -13.35
N PHE A 618 14.96 -13.10 -12.32
CA PHE A 618 13.85 -13.98 -11.95
C PHE A 618 12.60 -13.14 -11.63
N GLN A 619 11.41 -13.74 -11.78
CA GLN A 619 10.13 -13.12 -11.40
C GLN A 619 9.32 -14.10 -10.54
N PRO A 620 9.79 -14.41 -9.32
CA PRO A 620 9.23 -15.49 -8.50
C PRO A 620 7.82 -15.24 -8.00
N PHE A 621 7.40 -13.98 -7.97
CA PHE A 621 6.10 -13.56 -7.40
C PHE A 621 5.15 -12.99 -8.46
N GLY A 622 5.47 -13.12 -9.76
CA GLY A 622 4.74 -12.40 -10.81
C GLY A 622 4.89 -10.89 -10.61
N ASP A 623 3.80 -10.14 -10.79
CA ASP A 623 3.78 -8.68 -10.61
C ASP A 623 3.67 -8.23 -9.14
N ASN A 624 3.75 -9.18 -8.19
CA ASN A 624 3.68 -8.84 -6.76
C ASN A 624 5.02 -8.30 -6.26
N PRO A 625 5.03 -7.12 -5.62
CA PRO A 625 6.26 -6.52 -5.17
C PRO A 625 6.90 -7.28 -4.01
N PRO A 626 8.25 -7.34 -3.98
CA PRO A 626 9.00 -7.80 -2.83
C PRO A 626 8.85 -6.80 -1.68
N ARG A 627 9.00 -7.31 -0.45
CA ARG A 627 8.97 -6.50 0.78
C ARG A 627 10.36 -6.33 1.38
N ALA A 628 11.11 -7.43 1.43
CA ALA A 628 12.44 -7.47 2.03
C ALA A 628 13.31 -8.49 1.30
N ALA A 629 14.60 -8.24 1.28
CA ALA A 629 15.63 -9.17 0.84
C ALA A 629 16.68 -9.31 1.95
N VAL A 630 17.11 -10.51 2.20
CA VAL A 630 18.14 -10.84 3.21
C VAL A 630 19.14 -11.83 2.65
N ALA A 631 20.36 -11.79 3.16
CA ALA A 631 21.44 -12.68 2.77
C ALA A 631 22.01 -13.42 3.97
N SER A 632 22.48 -14.62 3.77
CA SER A 632 23.24 -15.34 4.78
C SER A 632 24.63 -14.71 4.94
N PRO A 633 25.20 -14.71 6.15
CA PRO A 633 26.52 -14.11 6.38
C PRO A 633 27.65 -14.71 5.54
N ASP A 634 27.55 -15.99 5.18
CA ASP A 634 28.51 -16.70 4.32
C ASP A 634 28.33 -16.38 2.82
N GLY A 635 27.22 -15.73 2.44
CA GLY A 635 26.93 -15.33 1.07
C GLY A 635 26.42 -16.45 0.16
N ARG A 636 26.07 -17.62 0.71
CA ARG A 636 25.52 -18.73 -0.06
C ARG A 636 24.03 -18.55 -0.33
N TRP A 637 23.25 -18.19 0.69
CA TRP A 637 21.80 -18.14 0.61
C TRP A 637 21.27 -16.72 0.59
N PHE A 638 20.28 -16.50 -0.25
CA PHE A 638 19.50 -15.27 -0.31
C PHE A 638 18.03 -15.58 -0.20
N ALA A 639 17.30 -14.78 0.56
CA ALA A 639 15.88 -14.90 0.73
C ALA A 639 15.17 -13.59 0.39
N VAL A 640 14.08 -13.67 -0.37
CA VAL A 640 13.21 -12.53 -0.69
C VAL A 640 11.80 -12.84 -0.20
N VAL A 641 11.24 -11.95 0.61
CA VAL A 641 9.87 -12.02 1.08
C VAL A 641 9.04 -11.01 0.31
N SER A 642 7.88 -11.43 -0.20
CA SER A 642 6.98 -10.56 -0.96
C SER A 642 5.80 -10.06 -0.11
N HIS A 643 5.13 -9.02 -0.58
CA HIS A 643 3.92 -8.50 0.06
C HIS A 643 2.74 -9.47 0.02
N ASN A 644 2.70 -10.38 -0.95
CA ASN A 644 1.72 -11.48 -1.00
C ASN A 644 2.07 -12.65 -0.06
N ARG A 645 3.00 -12.42 0.88
CA ARG A 645 3.36 -13.33 1.96
C ARG A 645 3.98 -14.66 1.50
N ARG A 646 4.73 -14.61 0.40
CA ARG A 646 5.51 -15.72 -0.14
C ARG A 646 7.00 -15.51 0.08
N LEU A 647 7.74 -16.58 0.24
CA LEU A 647 9.20 -16.60 0.36
C LEU A 647 9.80 -17.23 -0.88
N TRP A 648 10.84 -16.61 -1.39
CA TRP A 648 11.70 -17.19 -2.43
C TRP A 648 13.13 -17.28 -1.92
N LEU A 649 13.80 -18.40 -2.22
CA LEU A 649 15.16 -18.67 -1.81
C LEU A 649 16.04 -18.87 -3.04
N TYR A 650 17.28 -18.37 -2.96
CA TYR A 650 18.28 -18.48 -4.01
C TYR A 650 19.59 -19.01 -3.44
N ASP A 651 20.16 -20.04 -4.07
CA ASP A 651 21.49 -20.59 -3.78
C ASP A 651 22.49 -19.94 -4.73
N ALA A 652 23.37 -19.10 -4.19
CA ALA A 652 24.39 -18.40 -4.97
C ALA A 652 25.53 -19.30 -5.42
N GLU A 653 25.80 -20.40 -4.71
CA GLU A 653 26.78 -21.43 -5.14
C GLU A 653 26.30 -22.20 -6.36
N GLN A 654 25.03 -22.63 -6.34
CA GLN A 654 24.43 -23.35 -7.45
C GLN A 654 23.88 -22.42 -8.55
N GLN A 655 23.84 -21.11 -8.30
CA GLN A 655 23.30 -20.08 -9.19
C GLN A 655 21.86 -20.32 -9.65
N LYS A 656 21.02 -20.89 -8.77
CA LYS A 656 19.63 -21.22 -9.08
C LYS A 656 18.70 -21.06 -7.88
N PRO A 657 17.39 -20.88 -8.13
CA PRO A 657 16.40 -20.93 -7.07
C PRO A 657 16.43 -22.27 -6.33
N ALA A 658 16.20 -22.22 -5.02
CA ALA A 658 16.10 -23.44 -4.23
C ALA A 658 14.84 -24.23 -4.60
N SER A 659 14.99 -25.55 -4.73
CA SER A 659 13.90 -26.44 -5.14
C SER A 659 12.99 -26.89 -3.98
N PHE A 660 13.38 -26.66 -2.73
CA PHE A 660 12.55 -26.97 -1.58
C PHE A 660 11.63 -25.79 -1.28
N GLY A 661 10.34 -26.03 -1.42
CA GLY A 661 9.34 -25.08 -0.95
C GLY A 661 9.13 -25.22 0.56
N ILE A 662 8.87 -24.12 1.25
CA ILE A 662 8.35 -24.17 2.60
C ILE A 662 6.86 -24.53 2.46
N ALA A 663 6.63 -25.84 2.22
CA ALA A 663 5.31 -26.36 1.94
C ALA A 663 4.40 -26.13 3.14
N GLY A 664 3.27 -25.45 2.92
CA GLY A 664 2.21 -25.24 3.90
C GLY A 664 2.32 -23.95 4.73
N GLN A 665 3.42 -23.21 4.71
CA GLN A 665 3.45 -21.87 5.30
C GLN A 665 2.85 -20.85 4.34
N ARG A 666 1.59 -20.57 4.54
CA ARG A 666 0.92 -19.42 3.99
C ARG A 666 1.04 -18.29 5.03
N ASP A 667 1.18 -17.06 4.63
CA ASP A 667 1.28 -15.88 5.52
C ASP A 667 2.67 -15.62 6.15
N ILE A 668 3.74 -15.76 5.37
CA ILE A 668 5.08 -15.38 5.82
C ILE A 668 5.14 -13.87 6.03
N SER A 669 5.52 -13.45 7.23
CA SER A 669 5.63 -12.05 7.61
C SER A 669 7.06 -11.53 7.52
N ALA A 670 8.04 -12.30 7.93
CA ALA A 670 9.45 -11.97 7.89
C ALA A 670 10.29 -13.25 7.70
N ALA A 671 11.48 -13.08 7.15
CA ALA A 671 12.48 -14.14 7.10
C ALA A 671 13.87 -13.54 7.33
N THR A 672 14.78 -14.31 7.91
CA THR A 672 16.20 -13.99 8.01
C THR A 672 17.05 -15.23 7.88
N LEU A 673 18.26 -15.04 7.42
CA LEU A 673 19.27 -16.09 7.25
C LEU A 673 20.39 -15.88 8.28
N ALA A 674 20.76 -16.93 8.96
CA ALA A 674 21.88 -16.94 9.89
C ALA A 674 23.05 -17.80 9.36
N ALA A 675 24.14 -17.80 10.10
CA ALA A 675 25.24 -18.71 9.83
C ALA A 675 24.78 -20.19 9.86
N ASP A 676 25.62 -21.10 9.37
CA ASP A 676 25.38 -22.54 9.37
C ASP A 676 24.13 -22.99 8.60
N ASN A 677 23.79 -22.29 7.51
CA ASN A 677 22.64 -22.57 6.64
C ASN A 677 21.31 -22.59 7.38
N ARG A 678 21.14 -21.73 8.39
CA ARG A 678 19.89 -21.60 9.16
C ARG A 678 19.00 -20.50 8.59
N LEU A 679 17.72 -20.84 8.41
CA LEU A 679 16.69 -19.93 7.96
C LEU A 679 15.61 -19.80 9.05
N PHE A 680 15.30 -18.58 9.45
CA PHE A 680 14.22 -18.28 10.37
C PHE A 680 13.07 -17.63 9.58
N VAL A 681 11.86 -18.14 9.75
CA VAL A 681 10.66 -17.66 9.07
C VAL A 681 9.58 -17.39 10.09
N ALA A 682 9.04 -16.19 10.06
CA ALA A 682 7.91 -15.77 10.91
C ALA A 682 6.60 -15.83 10.13
N ASP A 683 5.53 -16.20 10.82
CA ASP A 683 4.16 -16.11 10.34
C ASP A 683 3.41 -14.89 10.92
N ARG A 684 2.13 -14.70 10.52
CA ARG A 684 1.28 -13.61 11.01
C ARG A 684 0.92 -13.69 12.50
N PHE A 685 1.09 -14.86 13.13
CA PHE A 685 0.79 -15.11 14.54
C PHE A 685 2.03 -15.08 15.44
N GLN A 686 3.08 -14.40 15.01
CA GLN A 686 4.34 -14.27 15.75
C GLN A 686 5.06 -15.62 15.99
N ARG A 687 4.73 -16.65 15.27
CA ARG A 687 5.47 -17.91 15.36
C ARG A 687 6.68 -17.80 14.47
N VAL A 688 7.82 -18.21 14.99
CA VAL A 688 9.06 -18.29 14.22
C VAL A 688 9.48 -19.75 14.12
N THR A 689 9.72 -20.20 12.90
CA THR A 689 10.25 -21.56 12.64
C THR A 689 11.67 -21.46 12.15
N GLU A 690 12.57 -22.18 12.79
CA GLU A 690 13.95 -22.34 12.40
C GLU A 690 14.10 -23.58 11.52
N TYR A 691 14.66 -23.37 10.33
CA TYR A 691 14.96 -24.43 9.36
C TYR A 691 16.47 -24.50 9.17
N LYS A 692 16.98 -25.71 9.02
CA LYS A 692 18.27 -25.96 8.41
C LYS A 692 18.07 -26.17 6.92
N LEU A 693 18.87 -25.50 6.09
CA LEU A 693 18.66 -25.50 4.64
C LEU A 693 19.38 -26.71 3.97
N ASP A 694 20.40 -27.26 4.61
CA ASP A 694 21.17 -28.38 4.06
C ASP A 694 21.57 -29.36 5.17
N PRO A 695 20.87 -30.52 5.31
CA PRO A 695 19.60 -30.90 4.64
C PRO A 695 18.42 -30.09 5.12
N PHE A 696 17.38 -29.94 4.28
CA PHE A 696 16.20 -29.14 4.65
C PHE A 696 15.38 -29.83 5.73
N THR A 697 15.45 -29.32 6.96
CA THR A 697 14.78 -29.86 8.15
C THR A 697 14.31 -28.73 9.06
N VAL A 698 13.23 -28.97 9.81
CA VAL A 698 12.79 -28.06 10.88
C VAL A 698 13.62 -28.37 12.12
N GLU A 699 14.33 -27.39 12.66
CA GLU A 699 15.13 -27.53 13.87
C GLU A 699 14.35 -27.12 15.13
N ARG A 700 13.78 -25.92 15.13
CA ARG A 700 13.06 -25.39 16.30
C ARG A 700 11.82 -24.61 15.88
N ARG A 701 10.86 -24.55 16.80
CA ARG A 701 9.68 -23.70 16.67
C ARG A 701 9.53 -22.85 17.91
N PHE A 702 9.41 -21.54 17.68
CA PHE A 702 9.16 -20.53 18.69
C PHE A 702 7.67 -20.18 18.59
N GLU A 703 6.85 -20.85 19.35
CA GLU A 703 5.39 -20.71 19.32
C GLU A 703 4.92 -20.03 20.62
N PRO A 704 4.55 -18.75 20.59
CA PRO A 704 4.05 -18.06 21.77
C PRO A 704 2.69 -18.64 22.19
N GLU A 705 2.36 -18.52 23.47
CA GLU A 705 1.02 -18.85 23.96
C GLU A 705 -0.02 -17.93 23.29
N SER A 706 -1.08 -18.52 22.76
CA SER A 706 -2.13 -17.77 22.08
C SER A 706 -2.95 -16.96 23.05
N GLU A 707 -3.09 -15.67 22.80
CA GLU A 707 -3.98 -14.81 23.58
C GLU A 707 -5.47 -15.11 23.30
N THR A 708 -6.34 -14.76 24.24
CA THR A 708 -7.78 -15.03 24.13
C THR A 708 -8.41 -14.50 22.82
N LEU A 709 -8.01 -13.28 22.40
CA LEU A 709 -8.55 -12.70 21.17
C LEU A 709 -8.02 -13.41 19.91
N GLU A 710 -6.78 -13.88 19.93
CA GLU A 710 -6.21 -14.71 18.86
C GLU A 710 -6.94 -16.05 18.78
N MET A 711 -7.25 -16.68 19.93
CA MET A 711 -8.04 -17.92 19.97
C MET A 711 -9.43 -17.72 19.40
N VAL A 712 -10.12 -16.64 19.78
CA VAL A 712 -11.45 -16.31 19.22
C VAL A 712 -11.37 -16.10 17.72
N TYR A 713 -10.35 -15.37 17.25
CA TYR A 713 -10.14 -15.17 15.82
C TYR A 713 -9.92 -16.51 15.10
N ARG A 714 -9.01 -17.34 15.60
CA ARG A 714 -8.57 -18.57 14.95
C ARG A 714 -9.63 -19.68 14.96
N TYR A 715 -10.38 -19.82 16.08
CA TYR A 715 -11.32 -20.93 16.27
C TYR A 715 -12.79 -20.56 16.04
N ALA A 716 -13.13 -19.29 16.04
CA ALA A 716 -14.50 -18.84 15.81
C ALA A 716 -14.63 -17.96 14.54
N VAL A 717 -13.91 -16.84 14.48
CA VAL A 717 -14.11 -15.84 13.42
C VAL A 717 -13.63 -16.36 12.07
N ASP A 718 -12.41 -16.87 11.97
CA ASP A 718 -11.82 -17.33 10.71
C ASP A 718 -12.52 -18.58 10.12
N PRO A 719 -12.89 -19.63 10.89
CA PRO A 719 -13.69 -20.74 10.40
C PRO A 719 -15.10 -20.35 9.98
N LEU A 720 -15.76 -19.49 10.77
CA LEU A 720 -17.09 -19.01 10.43
C LEU A 720 -17.06 -18.17 9.14
N TYR A 721 -16.05 -17.33 9.01
CA TYR A 721 -15.80 -16.56 7.81
C TYR A 721 -15.46 -17.44 6.58
N LEU A 722 -14.81 -18.59 6.79
CA LEU A 722 -14.51 -19.53 5.70
C LEU A 722 -15.78 -20.17 5.12
N ILE A 723 -16.75 -20.50 5.99
CA ILE A 723 -18.00 -21.21 5.63
C ILE A 723 -19.02 -20.24 5.05
N LEU A 724 -19.14 -19.03 5.60
CA LEU A 724 -20.12 -18.04 5.16
C LEU A 724 -19.74 -17.42 3.81
N PRO A 725 -20.73 -17.05 3.01
CA PRO A 725 -20.49 -16.34 1.76
C PRO A 725 -19.91 -14.96 2.02
N LYS A 726 -19.11 -14.49 1.07
CA LYS A 726 -18.33 -13.24 1.13
C LYS A 726 -18.72 -12.26 0.03
N PRO A 727 -19.99 -11.85 -0.03
CA PRO A 727 -20.46 -10.99 -1.12
C PRO A 727 -19.72 -9.65 -1.17
N ALA A 728 -19.38 -9.07 -0.01
CA ALA A 728 -18.65 -7.80 0.06
C ALA A 728 -17.20 -7.89 -0.49
N GLU A 729 -16.60 -9.08 -0.51
CA GLU A 729 -15.23 -9.26 -1.02
C GLU A 729 -15.15 -9.44 -2.55
N LEU A 730 -16.27 -9.54 -3.23
CA LEU A 730 -16.28 -9.50 -4.70
C LEU A 730 -15.78 -8.15 -5.24
N ASP A 731 -15.76 -7.10 -4.41
CA ASP A 731 -15.08 -5.83 -4.70
C ASP A 731 -13.57 -6.03 -4.97
N ASN A 732 -12.96 -7.00 -4.28
CA ASN A 732 -11.55 -7.37 -4.50
C ASN A 732 -11.33 -7.93 -5.90
N VAL A 733 -12.28 -8.70 -6.40
CA VAL A 733 -12.24 -9.25 -7.77
C VAL A 733 -12.31 -8.10 -8.79
N VAL A 734 -13.19 -7.10 -8.57
CA VAL A 734 -13.28 -5.90 -9.42
C VAL A 734 -11.96 -5.15 -9.42
N SER A 735 -11.38 -4.91 -8.25
CA SER A 735 -10.09 -4.22 -8.11
C SER A 735 -8.98 -4.95 -8.86
N TYR A 736 -8.89 -6.27 -8.71
CA TYR A 736 -7.91 -7.10 -9.43
C TYR A 736 -8.13 -7.08 -10.95
N LEU A 737 -9.37 -7.16 -11.42
CA LEU A 737 -9.67 -7.12 -12.87
C LEU A 737 -9.17 -5.81 -13.51
N LEU A 738 -9.29 -4.70 -12.79
CA LEU A 738 -8.91 -3.39 -13.30
C LEU A 738 -7.42 -3.08 -13.17
N THR A 739 -6.81 -3.47 -12.04
CA THR A 739 -5.40 -3.12 -11.72
C THR A 739 -4.42 -4.24 -12.02
N LYS A 740 -4.88 -5.49 -12.13
CA LYS A 740 -4.05 -6.71 -12.25
C LYS A 740 -3.11 -6.95 -11.06
N GLN A 741 -3.31 -6.24 -9.95
CA GLN A 741 -2.50 -6.37 -8.75
C GLN A 741 -3.20 -7.25 -7.72
N GLU A 742 -2.49 -8.23 -7.16
CA GLU A 742 -2.96 -9.04 -6.02
C GLU A 742 -2.76 -8.34 -4.68
N THR A 743 -2.15 -7.16 -4.68
CA THR A 743 -1.94 -6.35 -3.49
C THR A 743 -2.25 -4.88 -3.78
N ALA A 744 -2.92 -4.22 -2.85
CA ALA A 744 -3.22 -2.78 -2.92
C ALA A 744 -2.40 -2.02 -1.87
N PRO A 745 -1.66 -0.95 -2.24
CA PRO A 745 -0.90 -0.15 -1.28
C PRO A 745 -1.84 0.65 -0.37
N MET A 746 -1.50 0.74 0.93
CA MET A 746 -2.23 1.57 1.90
C MET A 746 -1.61 2.97 2.09
N GLY A 747 -0.73 3.41 1.18
CA GLY A 747 -0.01 4.67 1.25
C GLY A 747 0.78 4.96 -0.01
N GLU A 748 1.87 5.70 0.11
CA GLU A 748 2.72 6.06 -1.02
C GLU A 748 3.41 4.83 -1.62
N GLU A 749 3.25 4.62 -2.91
CA GLU A 749 3.74 3.44 -3.65
C GLU A 749 5.27 3.37 -3.73
N SER A 750 5.95 4.48 -3.44
CA SER A 750 7.39 4.63 -3.52
C SER A 750 8.18 3.95 -2.39
N ASP A 751 7.54 3.54 -1.30
CA ASP A 751 8.19 2.89 -0.16
C ASP A 751 7.78 1.41 -0.06
N LEU A 752 8.76 0.50 -0.13
CA LEU A 752 8.56 -0.95 0.06
C LEU A 752 8.06 -1.32 1.46
N ARG A 753 8.27 -0.44 2.44
CA ARG A 753 7.79 -0.63 3.82
C ARG A 753 6.30 -0.27 3.97
N THR A 754 5.70 0.34 2.93
CA THR A 754 4.27 0.64 2.91
C THR A 754 3.46 -0.65 2.96
N ASP A 755 2.49 -0.69 3.86
CA ASP A 755 1.59 -1.84 3.93
C ASP A 755 0.79 -2.01 2.67
N ARG A 756 0.65 -3.27 2.28
CA ARG A 756 -0.23 -3.68 1.19
C ARG A 756 -1.25 -4.68 1.69
N VAL A 757 -2.49 -4.48 1.30
CA VAL A 757 -3.57 -5.43 1.53
C VAL A 757 -3.49 -6.50 0.47
N VAL A 758 -3.41 -7.77 0.88
CA VAL A 758 -3.48 -8.91 -0.04
C VAL A 758 -4.92 -9.09 -0.47
N ILE A 759 -5.14 -9.08 -1.78
CA ILE A 759 -6.45 -9.27 -2.41
C ILE A 759 -6.64 -10.76 -2.67
N ASP A 760 -7.49 -11.40 -1.88
CA ASP A 760 -7.90 -12.80 -2.14
C ASP A 760 -9.02 -12.82 -3.18
N ILE A 761 -8.75 -13.43 -4.33
CA ILE A 761 -9.67 -13.44 -5.48
C ILE A 761 -10.51 -14.72 -5.49
N TRP A 762 -9.88 -15.86 -5.18
CA TRP A 762 -10.50 -17.15 -5.39
C TRP A 762 -11.41 -17.60 -4.25
N SER A 763 -11.06 -17.30 -3.00
CA SER A 763 -11.87 -17.69 -1.85
C SER A 763 -13.28 -17.09 -1.89
N PRO A 764 -13.46 -15.78 -2.21
CA PRO A 764 -14.81 -15.23 -2.38
C PRO A 764 -15.60 -15.87 -3.51
N ILE A 765 -14.96 -16.20 -4.63
CA ILE A 765 -15.66 -16.82 -5.78
C ILE A 765 -16.21 -18.20 -5.37
N TRP A 766 -15.34 -19.08 -4.84
CA TRP A 766 -15.78 -20.46 -4.51
C TRP A 766 -16.75 -20.52 -3.34
N SER A 767 -16.53 -19.74 -2.29
CA SER A 767 -17.42 -19.64 -1.13
C SER A 767 -18.84 -19.18 -1.55
N ASN A 768 -18.91 -18.13 -2.35
CA ASN A 768 -20.19 -17.60 -2.82
C ASN A 768 -20.88 -18.55 -3.82
N LEU A 769 -20.13 -19.21 -4.70
CA LEU A 769 -20.68 -20.19 -5.63
C LEU A 769 -21.30 -21.40 -4.91
N GLY A 770 -20.57 -21.92 -3.91
CA GLY A 770 -21.06 -23.02 -3.06
C GLY A 770 -22.32 -22.62 -2.32
N PHE A 771 -22.34 -21.43 -1.72
CA PHE A 771 -23.52 -20.90 -1.04
C PHE A 771 -24.71 -20.74 -1.97
N LEU A 772 -24.53 -20.14 -3.15
CA LEU A 772 -25.56 -19.96 -4.17
C LEU A 772 -26.19 -21.30 -4.54
N ALA A 773 -25.34 -22.32 -4.81
CA ALA A 773 -25.81 -23.65 -5.14
C ALA A 773 -26.66 -24.28 -4.03
N VAL A 774 -26.20 -24.18 -2.76
CA VAL A 774 -26.93 -24.73 -1.60
C VAL A 774 -28.28 -24.05 -1.42
N VAL A 775 -28.33 -22.71 -1.50
CA VAL A 775 -29.57 -21.95 -1.32
C VAL A 775 -30.59 -22.27 -2.43
N LEU A 776 -30.14 -22.35 -3.69
CA LEU A 776 -31.02 -22.73 -4.79
C LEU A 776 -31.51 -24.18 -4.68
N CYS A 777 -30.63 -25.12 -4.32
CA CYS A 777 -31.03 -26.51 -4.05
C CYS A 777 -32.05 -26.59 -2.93
N PHE A 778 -31.88 -25.84 -1.84
CA PHE A 778 -32.85 -25.76 -0.74
C PHE A 778 -34.22 -25.25 -1.25
N GLY A 779 -34.23 -24.18 -2.03
CA GLY A 779 -35.46 -23.68 -2.65
C GLY A 779 -36.14 -24.70 -3.56
N CYS A 780 -35.37 -25.43 -4.37
CA CYS A 780 -35.89 -26.52 -5.22
C CYS A 780 -36.51 -27.67 -4.40
N VAL A 781 -35.83 -28.12 -3.34
CA VAL A 781 -36.32 -29.17 -2.45
C VAL A 781 -37.58 -28.74 -1.69
N TYR A 782 -37.61 -27.48 -1.23
CA TYR A 782 -38.77 -26.91 -0.56
C TYR A 782 -40.00 -26.91 -1.47
N ILE A 783 -39.88 -26.43 -2.71
CA ILE A 783 -40.94 -26.42 -3.71
C ILE A 783 -41.42 -27.86 -4.08
N TRP A 784 -40.49 -28.80 -4.19
CA TRP A 784 -40.80 -30.18 -4.51
C TRP A 784 -41.64 -30.86 -3.42
N ARG A 785 -41.34 -30.53 -2.14
CA ARG A 785 -42.05 -31.11 -0.98
C ARG A 785 -43.37 -30.42 -0.62
N LYS A 786 -43.57 -29.20 -1.09
CA LYS A 786 -44.74 -28.40 -0.74
C LYS A 786 -45.89 -28.67 -1.68
N ASP A 787 -47.05 -29.05 -1.15
CA ASP A 787 -48.34 -29.05 -1.85
C ASP A 787 -48.87 -27.61 -1.83
N PHE A 788 -49.20 -27.10 -3.02
CA PHE A 788 -49.75 -25.76 -3.24
C PHE A 788 -51.21 -25.83 -3.49
#